data_a07c0fe1c3ed29df986c2b6a63723044
#
_entry.id   a07c0fe1c3ed29df986c2b6a63723044
#
_cell.length_a   1.000
_cell.length_b   1.000
_cell.length_c   1.000
_cell.angle_alpha   90.00
_cell.angle_beta   90.00
_cell.angle_gamma   90.00
#
_symmetry.space_group_name_H-M   'P 1'
#
loop_
_entity.id
_entity.type
_entity.pdbx_description
1 polymer ?
#
loop_
_entity_poly.entity_id
_entity_poly.type
_entity_poly.pdbx_seq_one_letter_code
_entity_poly.pdbx_strand_id
1 'polypeptide(L)'
;MVHYNNMIMVNRVKIFSRWLTVAAVLLSLVQAKEAAAYIGPGAGIAFFSSFFILLATFFLALLIILFWPIRVLIQAIKHRLKYQKYFDQNSHRKTKRVVILGLDGMDPDLTERFMQQGLLPNFSALKEEGSYSRLQTTCPAISPVAWSSFATGLTPARHAIFDFFTRDRSTYLPILSSVDIQKPTGRLKKPKIKSLKKGRAFWEILGDVGISSSILRVPVTFPPVKFSGRLLSAMCVPDLKGTQGTFSFYTSRDSRLQQCTGGTCFKVVNRGEKISSFLYGPEDPSKKGAPESKIPFEVILPKTNSDCAQLLVCGQKFLLKPREYSPWVRLSFPVGRKKVYGVCRFLILETNPDFEMYVTPINIDPENPVLPISHPFVYAMYLAKVMNSYATLGLAEDTWALNERILDEQGFLDQTYLNHHEREQMFFHELDKVRRGVCACVFDTTDRIQHMFWRYLEKDHPAHRAGGEPGYEKTIEELYKNMDELLGRLRRKIDEHTLLIVLSDHGFKSFRRCVSLNSWLYLNNYLVLKEGAKESGEWFAQVDWSRTRAYALGLGGIFINLKGREAQGIVQPGAEFDRLKGELSARLSGLKDEAKGVVAINQIYDCQRIYQGPYTDMGPDLIVGYAEGYRISWDSAVGKVNGTVFEDNLKSWSGDHCLDPKIVPGVLFCNRKLKAASARMIDIAPTVLREFNLNVPPSMEGKPLFD
;
A
#
# COMPACT_ATOMS: atom_id res chain seq x y z
N MET A 1 7.93 -30.06 4.60
CA MET A 1 9.13 -29.94 5.45
C MET A 1 10.42 -30.46 4.77
N VAL A 2 10.39 -31.62 4.13
CA VAL A 2 11.58 -32.23 3.47
C VAL A 2 12.07 -31.39 2.28
N HIS A 3 11.19 -30.84 1.46
CA HIS A 3 11.58 -29.97 0.32
C HIS A 3 12.14 -28.60 0.73
N TYR A 4 11.71 -28.06 1.87
CA TYR A 4 12.21 -26.80 2.42
C TYR A 4 13.67 -26.91 2.90
N ASN A 5 14.03 -28.04 3.48
CA ASN A 5 15.41 -28.31 3.91
C ASN A 5 16.37 -28.52 2.72
N ASN A 6 15.91 -29.14 1.63
CA ASN A 6 16.73 -29.36 0.45
C ASN A 6 17.05 -28.06 -0.31
N MET A 7 16.12 -27.11 -0.39
CA MET A 7 16.36 -25.84 -1.09
C MET A 7 17.29 -24.90 -0.32
N ILE A 8 17.23 -24.93 1.02
CA ILE A 8 18.20 -24.23 1.89
C ILE A 8 19.58 -24.86 1.73
N MET A 9 19.65 -26.19 1.56
CA MET A 9 20.89 -26.93 1.37
C MET A 9 21.58 -26.60 0.03
N VAL A 10 20.82 -26.51 -1.07
CA VAL A 10 21.39 -26.21 -2.41
C VAL A 10 21.92 -24.77 -2.52
N ASN A 11 21.25 -23.78 -1.95
CA ASN A 11 21.79 -22.42 -1.90
C ASN A 11 22.98 -22.27 -0.95
N ARG A 12 23.05 -23.10 0.10
CA ARG A 12 24.20 -23.15 1.01
C ARG A 12 25.44 -23.74 0.32
N VAL A 13 25.27 -24.77 -0.52
CA VAL A 13 26.38 -25.35 -1.29
C VAL A 13 26.94 -24.31 -2.27
N LYS A 14 26.11 -23.49 -2.91
CA LYS A 14 26.58 -22.40 -3.80
C LYS A 14 27.26 -21.25 -3.04
N ILE A 15 26.77 -20.90 -1.86
CA ILE A 15 27.40 -19.88 -1.01
C ILE A 15 28.70 -20.44 -0.44
N PHE A 16 28.71 -21.68 0.02
CA PHE A 16 29.92 -22.39 0.51
C PHE A 16 30.97 -22.54 -0.58
N SER A 17 30.59 -22.89 -1.81
CA SER A 17 31.52 -22.96 -2.94
C SER A 17 32.13 -21.59 -3.28
N ARG A 18 31.35 -20.51 -3.20
CA ARG A 18 31.90 -19.16 -3.39
C ARG A 18 32.84 -18.71 -2.29
N TRP A 19 32.61 -19.14 -1.05
CA TRP A 19 33.52 -18.86 0.06
C TRP A 19 34.76 -19.72 0.02
N LEU A 20 34.66 -20.98 -0.45
CA LEU A 20 35.82 -21.82 -0.74
C LEU A 20 36.70 -21.23 -1.86
N THR A 21 36.09 -20.67 -2.89
CA THR A 21 36.81 -19.96 -3.97
C THR A 21 37.51 -18.69 -3.43
N VAL A 22 36.86 -17.93 -2.56
CA VAL A 22 37.45 -16.73 -1.91
C VAL A 22 38.58 -17.17 -0.96
N ALA A 23 38.42 -18.24 -0.21
CA ALA A 23 39.48 -18.80 0.65
C ALA A 23 40.67 -19.34 -0.16
N ALA A 24 40.41 -20.00 -1.28
CA ALA A 24 41.44 -20.46 -2.19
C ALA A 24 42.22 -19.32 -2.86
N VAL A 25 41.50 -18.22 -3.22
CA VAL A 25 42.14 -16.98 -3.74
C VAL A 25 42.95 -16.28 -2.64
N LEU A 26 42.48 -16.26 -1.40
CA LEU A 26 43.21 -15.70 -0.27
C LEU A 26 44.45 -16.57 0.07
N LEU A 27 44.35 -17.89 -0.01
CA LEU A 27 45.48 -18.82 0.16
C LEU A 27 46.52 -18.69 -0.98
N SER A 28 46.06 -18.44 -2.22
CA SER A 28 46.96 -18.21 -3.35
C SER A 28 47.69 -16.87 -3.28
N LEU A 29 47.13 -15.87 -2.60
CA LEU A 29 47.78 -14.58 -2.33
C LEU A 29 48.86 -14.66 -1.23
N VAL A 30 48.87 -15.74 -0.44
CA VAL A 30 49.90 -16.00 0.59
C VAL A 30 51.14 -16.65 -0.02
N GLN A 31 51.06 -17.20 -1.25
CA GLN A 31 52.19 -17.75 -2.00
C GLN A 31 52.93 -16.72 -2.88
N ALA A 32 52.98 -15.47 -2.47
CA ALA A 32 53.83 -14.48 -3.14
C ALA A 32 55.29 -14.70 -2.75
N LYS A 33 56.13 -14.90 -3.78
CA LYS A 33 57.58 -15.13 -3.71
C LYS A 33 58.27 -14.16 -2.76
N GLU A 34 59.31 -14.71 -2.12
CA GLU A 34 60.28 -14.01 -1.27
C GLU A 34 60.77 -12.71 -1.88
N ALA A 35 60.24 -11.58 -1.40
CA ALA A 35 60.89 -10.32 -1.48
C ALA A 35 61.53 -10.09 -0.12
N ALA A 36 62.88 -10.23 -0.08
CA ALA A 36 63.67 -9.98 1.11
C ALA A 36 63.67 -8.44 1.39
N ALA A 37 62.65 -7.96 2.09
CA ALA A 37 62.62 -6.67 2.70
C ALA A 37 62.92 -6.84 4.18
N TYR A 38 63.94 -6.14 4.66
CA TYR A 38 64.34 -6.09 6.07
C TYR A 38 63.21 -5.52 6.93
N ILE A 39 62.46 -6.40 7.59
CA ILE A 39 61.40 -6.03 8.50
C ILE A 39 61.99 -5.98 9.89
N GLY A 40 62.12 -4.77 10.46
CA GLY A 40 62.59 -4.57 11.83
C GLY A 40 61.65 -5.26 12.86
N PRO A 41 62.13 -5.64 14.07
CA PRO A 41 61.40 -6.44 15.06
C PRO A 41 60.02 -5.90 15.43
N GLY A 42 59.78 -4.58 15.39
CA GLY A 42 58.49 -3.95 15.69
C GLY A 42 57.42 -4.16 14.60
N ALA A 43 57.78 -4.22 13.32
CA ALA A 43 56.87 -4.46 12.21
C ALA A 43 56.42 -5.92 12.15
N GLY A 44 57.29 -6.86 12.54
CA GLY A 44 56.96 -8.28 12.67
C GLY A 44 55.89 -8.54 13.72
N ILE A 45 55.98 -7.91 14.90
CA ILE A 45 54.97 -8.05 15.98
C ILE A 45 53.63 -7.48 15.55
N ALA A 46 53.59 -6.33 14.86
CA ALA A 46 52.38 -5.71 14.33
C ALA A 46 51.71 -6.58 13.24
N PHE A 47 52.51 -7.21 12.39
CA PHE A 47 52.00 -8.14 11.36
C PHE A 47 51.41 -9.40 11.98
N PHE A 48 52.10 -10.03 12.95
CA PHE A 48 51.61 -11.19 13.68
C PHE A 48 50.34 -10.89 14.47
N SER A 49 50.27 -9.77 15.17
CA SER A 49 49.05 -9.39 15.90
C SER A 49 47.87 -9.17 14.95
N SER A 50 48.07 -8.50 13.81
CA SER A 50 47.01 -8.30 12.78
C SER A 50 46.59 -9.64 12.16
N PHE A 51 47.50 -10.56 11.91
CA PHE A 51 47.22 -11.91 11.42
C PHE A 51 46.39 -12.71 12.43
N PHE A 52 46.74 -12.69 13.71
CA PHE A 52 45.97 -13.36 14.76
C PHE A 52 44.56 -12.76 14.94
N ILE A 53 44.41 -11.46 14.83
CA ILE A 53 43.09 -10.79 14.88
C ILE A 53 42.25 -11.24 13.68
N LEU A 54 42.80 -11.27 12.47
CA LEU A 54 42.12 -11.73 11.26
C LEU A 54 41.75 -13.24 11.39
N LEU A 55 42.65 -14.06 11.89
CA LEU A 55 42.39 -15.48 12.12
C LEU A 55 41.31 -15.70 13.18
N ALA A 56 41.37 -14.98 14.29
CA ALA A 56 40.36 -15.04 15.34
C ALA A 56 38.98 -14.59 14.85
N THR A 57 38.92 -13.47 14.08
CA THR A 57 37.67 -13.00 13.48
C THR A 57 37.11 -13.96 12.43
N PHE A 58 37.96 -14.62 11.66
CA PHE A 58 37.58 -15.68 10.72
C PHE A 58 36.99 -16.89 11.46
N PHE A 59 37.66 -17.40 12.51
CA PHE A 59 37.14 -18.51 13.31
C PHE A 59 35.84 -18.11 14.04
N LEU A 60 35.74 -16.90 14.56
CA LEU A 60 34.51 -16.40 15.19
C LEU A 60 33.35 -16.35 14.18
N ALA A 61 33.60 -15.84 12.98
CA ALA A 61 32.63 -15.85 11.91
C ALA A 61 32.21 -17.26 11.48
N LEU A 62 33.19 -18.21 11.40
CA LEU A 62 32.92 -19.60 11.11
C LEU A 62 32.06 -20.26 12.20
N LEU A 63 32.37 -20.01 13.47
CA LEU A 63 31.57 -20.48 14.61
C LEU A 63 30.14 -19.89 14.57
N ILE A 64 29.98 -18.61 14.31
CA ILE A 64 28.65 -17.99 14.18
C ILE A 64 27.86 -18.66 13.05
N ILE A 65 28.48 -18.93 11.90
CA ILE A 65 27.83 -19.61 10.77
C ILE A 65 27.48 -21.07 11.13
N LEU A 66 28.35 -21.77 11.84
CA LEU A 66 28.15 -23.17 12.27
C LEU A 66 27.04 -23.28 13.33
N PHE A 67 27.02 -22.35 14.30
CA PHE A 67 26.00 -22.33 15.37
C PHE A 67 24.68 -21.69 14.97
N TRP A 68 24.64 -20.92 13.88
CA TRP A 68 23.42 -20.28 13.43
C TRP A 68 22.23 -21.24 13.17
N PRO A 69 22.41 -22.40 12.46
CA PRO A 69 21.34 -23.39 12.29
C PRO A 69 20.87 -24.00 13.60
N ILE A 70 21.80 -24.23 14.54
CA ILE A 70 21.47 -24.74 15.88
C ILE A 70 20.64 -23.72 16.65
N ARG A 71 21.03 -22.45 16.59
CA ARG A 71 20.26 -21.36 17.21
C ARG A 71 18.85 -21.24 16.61
N VAL A 72 18.72 -21.35 15.28
CA VAL A 72 17.42 -21.35 14.59
C VAL A 72 16.58 -22.55 15.01
N LEU A 73 17.19 -23.73 15.13
CA LEU A 73 16.51 -24.95 15.58
C LEU A 73 16.04 -24.82 17.03
N ILE A 74 16.88 -24.31 17.94
CA ILE A 74 16.53 -24.07 19.34
C ILE A 74 15.38 -23.07 19.43
N GLN A 75 15.40 -22.00 18.65
CA GLN A 75 14.33 -21.02 18.60
C GLN A 75 13.03 -21.65 18.09
N ALA A 76 13.10 -22.48 17.06
CA ALA A 76 11.94 -23.21 16.52
C ALA A 76 11.35 -24.19 17.55
N ILE A 77 12.21 -24.92 18.28
CA ILE A 77 11.80 -25.85 19.36
C ILE A 77 11.16 -25.07 20.50
N LYS A 78 11.81 -23.99 21.01
CA LYS A 78 11.25 -23.14 22.06
C LYS A 78 9.89 -22.56 21.66
N HIS A 79 9.76 -22.12 20.42
CA HIS A 79 8.51 -21.62 19.88
C HIS A 79 7.44 -22.72 19.85
N ARG A 80 7.79 -23.92 19.37
CA ARG A 80 6.89 -25.08 19.32
C ARG A 80 6.44 -25.50 20.71
N LEU A 81 7.35 -25.53 21.71
CA LEU A 81 7.03 -25.87 23.09
C LEU A 81 6.12 -24.80 23.74
N LYS A 82 6.39 -23.53 23.51
CA LYS A 82 5.54 -22.43 23.98
C LYS A 82 4.13 -22.50 23.39
N TYR A 83 4.03 -22.80 22.11
CA TYR A 83 2.80 -23.01 21.38
C TYR A 83 2.02 -24.24 21.90
N GLN A 84 2.69 -25.39 22.09
CA GLN A 84 2.07 -26.58 22.66
C GLN A 84 1.53 -26.30 24.06
N LYS A 85 2.35 -25.77 24.95
CA LYS A 85 1.94 -25.40 26.32
C LYS A 85 0.71 -24.49 26.33
N TYR A 86 0.64 -23.51 25.44
CA TYR A 86 -0.51 -22.63 25.31
C TYR A 86 -1.76 -23.38 24.86
N PHE A 87 -1.67 -24.24 23.86
CA PHE A 87 -2.82 -25.02 23.36
C PHE A 87 -3.26 -26.12 24.31
N ASP A 88 -2.34 -26.78 25.04
CA ASP A 88 -2.69 -27.80 26.05
C ASP A 88 -3.48 -27.17 27.23
N GLN A 89 -3.09 -25.96 27.64
CA GLN A 89 -3.80 -25.20 28.67
C GLN A 89 -5.18 -24.67 28.19
N ASN A 90 -5.44 -24.66 26.90
CA ASN A 90 -6.65 -24.15 26.26
C ASN A 90 -7.32 -25.20 25.36
N SER A 91 -7.18 -26.49 25.66
CA SER A 91 -7.67 -27.62 24.83
C SER A 91 -9.19 -27.68 24.65
N HIS A 92 -9.97 -27.05 25.54
CA HIS A 92 -11.44 -27.02 25.51
C HIS A 92 -12.02 -25.99 24.53
N ARG A 93 -11.20 -25.37 23.68
CA ARG A 93 -11.64 -24.28 22.81
C ARG A 93 -12.28 -24.75 21.51
N LYS A 94 -13.37 -24.05 21.16
CA LYS A 94 -14.02 -24.19 19.83
C LYS A 94 -13.12 -23.69 18.70
N THR A 95 -12.40 -22.56 18.88
CA THR A 95 -11.61 -21.90 17.81
C THR A 95 -10.14 -22.32 17.82
N LYS A 96 -9.72 -22.98 16.76
CA LYS A 96 -8.31 -23.33 16.50
C LYS A 96 -7.65 -22.39 15.49
N ARG A 97 -8.47 -21.84 14.58
CA ARG A 97 -8.04 -20.99 13.48
C ARG A 97 -9.00 -19.82 13.30
N VAL A 98 -8.45 -18.65 13.01
CA VAL A 98 -9.21 -17.47 12.55
C VAL A 98 -8.78 -17.17 11.13
N VAL A 99 -9.75 -17.06 10.22
CA VAL A 99 -9.52 -16.64 8.83
C VAL A 99 -10.20 -15.31 8.62
N ILE A 100 -9.47 -14.32 8.13
CA ILE A 100 -9.98 -12.98 7.86
C ILE A 100 -9.84 -12.71 6.36
N LEU A 101 -10.95 -12.52 5.69
CA LEU A 101 -11.04 -12.08 4.31
C LEU A 101 -11.43 -10.60 4.32
N GLY A 102 -10.47 -9.71 4.03
CA GLY A 102 -10.73 -8.29 3.86
C GLY A 102 -11.04 -7.99 2.39
N LEU A 103 -12.15 -7.33 2.14
CA LEU A 103 -12.60 -6.86 0.82
C LEU A 103 -12.68 -5.34 0.88
N ASP A 104 -11.56 -4.67 0.59
CA ASP A 104 -11.41 -3.22 0.74
C ASP A 104 -12.51 -2.48 -0.01
N GLY A 105 -13.23 -1.60 0.68
CA GLY A 105 -14.29 -0.79 0.07
C GLY A 105 -15.57 -1.52 -0.33
N MET A 106 -15.80 -2.79 0.05
CA MET A 106 -17.06 -3.48 -0.29
C MET A 106 -18.25 -2.75 0.35
N ASP A 107 -19.12 -2.23 -0.50
CA ASP A 107 -20.25 -1.37 -0.08
C ASP A 107 -21.45 -2.19 0.44
N PRO A 108 -22.03 -1.85 1.59
CA PRO A 108 -23.16 -2.59 2.15
C PRO A 108 -24.45 -2.44 1.34
N ASP A 109 -24.74 -1.28 0.74
CA ASP A 109 -25.97 -1.07 -0.02
C ASP A 109 -25.96 -1.91 -1.30
N LEU A 110 -24.80 -1.97 -2.00
CA LEU A 110 -24.60 -2.86 -3.16
C LEU A 110 -24.67 -4.34 -2.73
N THR A 111 -24.03 -4.70 -1.62
CA THR A 111 -24.02 -6.05 -1.09
C THR A 111 -25.44 -6.53 -0.77
N GLU A 112 -26.21 -5.72 -0.01
CA GLU A 112 -27.58 -6.03 0.36
C GLU A 112 -28.48 -6.15 -0.87
N ARG A 113 -28.36 -5.23 -1.82
CA ARG A 113 -29.09 -5.25 -3.08
C ARG A 113 -28.80 -6.52 -3.90
N PHE A 114 -27.54 -6.86 -4.07
CA PHE A 114 -27.15 -8.04 -4.85
C PHE A 114 -27.49 -9.38 -4.14
N MET A 115 -27.46 -9.41 -2.81
CA MET A 115 -28.00 -10.57 -2.05
C MET A 115 -29.50 -10.72 -2.27
N GLN A 116 -30.28 -9.63 -2.22
CA GLN A 116 -31.73 -9.64 -2.46
C GLN A 116 -32.07 -10.09 -3.89
N GLN A 117 -31.21 -9.80 -4.86
CA GLN A 117 -31.35 -10.25 -6.25
C GLN A 117 -30.90 -11.70 -6.46
N GLY A 118 -30.40 -12.38 -5.43
CA GLY A 118 -29.88 -13.75 -5.52
C GLY A 118 -28.52 -13.89 -6.21
N LEU A 119 -27.83 -12.78 -6.45
CA LEU A 119 -26.53 -12.74 -7.15
C LEU A 119 -25.36 -13.13 -6.25
N LEU A 120 -25.53 -13.10 -4.91
CA LEU A 120 -24.50 -13.39 -3.92
C LEU A 120 -24.93 -14.55 -2.99
N PRO A 121 -25.05 -15.78 -3.51
CA PRO A 121 -25.55 -16.91 -2.73
C PRO A 121 -24.65 -17.31 -1.55
N ASN A 122 -23.32 -17.16 -1.67
CA ASN A 122 -22.38 -17.53 -0.61
C ASN A 122 -22.40 -16.52 0.54
N PHE A 123 -22.53 -15.22 0.26
CA PHE A 123 -22.73 -14.18 1.28
C PHE A 123 -24.09 -14.34 1.95
N SER A 124 -25.15 -14.63 1.20
CA SER A 124 -26.48 -14.89 1.74
C SER A 124 -26.46 -16.07 2.71
N ALA A 125 -25.87 -17.19 2.31
CA ALA A 125 -25.72 -18.36 3.16
C ALA A 125 -24.88 -18.07 4.42
N LEU A 126 -23.78 -17.33 4.31
CA LEU A 126 -22.96 -16.96 5.47
C LEU A 126 -23.72 -16.03 6.45
N LYS A 127 -24.57 -15.14 5.94
CA LYS A 127 -25.48 -14.31 6.75
C LYS A 127 -26.49 -15.14 7.53
N GLU A 128 -27.10 -16.15 6.91
CA GLU A 128 -28.09 -17.03 7.51
C GLU A 128 -27.49 -17.93 8.59
N GLU A 129 -26.38 -18.58 8.27
CA GLU A 129 -25.65 -19.47 9.18
C GLU A 129 -25.03 -18.74 10.36
N GLY A 130 -24.53 -17.55 10.12
CA GLY A 130 -23.80 -16.73 11.07
C GLY A 130 -24.45 -15.37 11.32
N SER A 131 -23.71 -14.30 11.00
CA SER A 131 -24.20 -12.93 11.14
C SER A 131 -23.70 -12.04 10.00
N TYR A 132 -24.52 -11.03 9.73
CA TYR A 132 -24.18 -9.87 8.93
C TYR A 132 -24.47 -8.60 9.72
N SER A 133 -23.58 -7.61 9.63
CA SER A 133 -23.75 -6.26 10.17
C SER A 133 -23.06 -5.25 9.29
N ARG A 134 -23.56 -4.02 9.22
CA ARG A 134 -22.79 -2.90 8.72
C ARG A 134 -21.69 -2.58 9.73
N LEU A 135 -20.45 -2.46 9.27
CA LEU A 135 -19.27 -2.21 10.08
C LEU A 135 -18.96 -0.72 10.12
N GLN A 136 -19.02 -0.11 11.29
CA GLN A 136 -18.64 1.30 11.43
C GLN A 136 -17.17 1.49 11.07
N THR A 137 -16.93 2.34 10.08
CA THR A 137 -15.59 2.76 9.68
C THR A 137 -14.99 3.78 10.64
N THR A 138 -13.77 4.24 10.34
CA THR A 138 -13.09 5.31 11.09
C THR A 138 -13.52 6.71 10.61
N CYS A 139 -13.22 7.72 11.39
CA CYS A 139 -13.31 9.12 10.96
C CYS A 139 -11.88 9.70 10.87
N PRO A 140 -11.38 10.02 9.66
CA PRO A 140 -12.01 9.89 8.33
C PRO A 140 -12.15 8.43 7.87
N ALA A 141 -13.03 8.19 6.91
CA ALA A 141 -13.28 6.90 6.27
C ALA A 141 -12.25 6.64 5.16
N ILE A 142 -11.00 6.41 5.54
CA ILE A 142 -9.85 6.25 4.63
C ILE A 142 -9.11 4.95 4.98
N SER A 143 -8.80 4.12 3.96
CA SER A 143 -8.22 2.77 4.15
C SER A 143 -6.99 2.74 5.08
N PRO A 144 -5.97 3.62 4.98
CA PRO A 144 -4.85 3.59 5.91
C PRO A 144 -5.24 3.82 7.37
N VAL A 145 -6.29 4.59 7.62
CA VAL A 145 -6.82 4.85 8.96
C VAL A 145 -7.57 3.63 9.48
N ALA A 146 -8.51 3.12 8.68
CA ALA A 146 -9.36 2.00 9.05
C ALA A 146 -8.55 0.70 9.25
N TRP A 147 -7.64 0.36 8.33
CA TRP A 147 -6.78 -0.82 8.49
C TRP A 147 -5.75 -0.69 9.61
N SER A 148 -5.34 0.54 9.97
CA SER A 148 -4.53 0.73 11.18
C SER A 148 -5.33 0.46 12.44
N SER A 149 -6.60 0.89 12.48
CA SER A 149 -7.53 0.58 13.58
C SER A 149 -7.86 -0.91 13.65
N PHE A 150 -8.09 -1.58 12.53
CA PHE A 150 -8.24 -3.04 12.41
C PHE A 150 -7.04 -3.78 13.03
N ALA A 151 -5.84 -3.38 12.68
CA ALA A 151 -4.63 -4.06 13.13
C ALA A 151 -4.38 -3.90 14.63
N THR A 152 -4.69 -2.73 15.18
CA THR A 152 -4.25 -2.33 16.54
C THR A 152 -5.37 -2.29 17.58
N GLY A 153 -6.65 -2.24 17.16
CA GLY A 153 -7.78 -1.99 18.06
C GLY A 153 -7.77 -0.58 18.67
N LEU A 154 -7.09 0.37 18.02
CA LEU A 154 -6.89 1.75 18.49
C LEU A 154 -7.56 2.74 17.56
N THR A 155 -7.91 3.91 18.08
CA THR A 155 -8.38 5.05 17.29
C THR A 155 -7.19 5.82 16.68
N PRO A 156 -7.44 6.70 15.67
CA PRO A 156 -6.41 7.52 15.03
C PRO A 156 -5.54 8.32 16.02
N ALA A 157 -6.11 8.86 17.08
CA ALA A 157 -5.37 9.59 18.11
C ALA A 157 -4.38 8.73 18.91
N ARG A 158 -4.47 7.40 18.81
CA ARG A 158 -3.57 6.45 19.48
C ARG A 158 -2.65 5.70 18.51
N HIS A 159 -3.08 5.46 17.27
CA HIS A 159 -2.18 4.84 16.27
C HIS A 159 -1.49 5.86 15.34
N ALA A 160 -1.81 7.15 15.44
CA ALA A 160 -1.18 8.29 14.76
C ALA A 160 -1.34 8.32 13.22
N ILE A 161 -2.26 7.58 12.64
CA ILE A 161 -2.59 7.61 11.20
C ILE A 161 -3.95 8.26 11.03
N PHE A 162 -4.00 9.41 10.34
CA PHE A 162 -5.23 10.16 10.08
C PHE A 162 -5.55 10.30 8.59
N ASP A 163 -4.56 10.06 7.71
CA ASP A 163 -4.67 10.14 6.25
C ASP A 163 -3.48 9.42 5.63
N PHE A 164 -3.39 9.32 4.30
CA PHE A 164 -2.17 8.93 3.57
C PHE A 164 -1.01 9.87 3.85
N PHE A 165 -1.32 11.16 3.96
CA PHE A 165 -0.35 12.22 4.21
C PHE A 165 -0.62 12.91 5.53
N THR A 166 0.44 13.42 6.13
CA THR A 166 0.39 14.44 7.16
C THR A 166 1.26 15.61 6.72
N ARG A 167 1.30 16.68 7.48
CA ARG A 167 2.11 17.84 7.16
C ARG A 167 3.43 17.84 7.92
N ASP A 168 4.46 18.32 7.29
CA ASP A 168 5.64 18.84 7.98
C ASP A 168 5.29 20.21 8.56
N ARG A 169 5.32 20.34 9.88
CA ARG A 169 4.95 21.58 10.60
C ARG A 169 5.90 22.75 10.33
N SER A 170 7.12 22.47 9.84
CA SER A 170 8.12 23.48 9.54
C SER A 170 7.99 24.05 8.12
N THR A 171 7.56 23.24 7.17
CA THR A 171 7.50 23.59 5.75
C THR A 171 6.09 23.62 5.19
N TYR A 172 5.08 23.07 5.91
CA TYR A 172 3.70 22.83 5.47
C TYR A 172 3.57 21.81 4.34
N LEU A 173 4.68 21.23 3.90
CA LEU A 173 4.68 20.23 2.83
C LEU A 173 4.12 18.88 3.33
N PRO A 174 3.50 18.09 2.46
CA PRO A 174 3.02 16.76 2.82
C PRO A 174 4.17 15.80 3.01
N ILE A 175 4.01 14.94 4.01
CA ILE A 175 4.86 13.78 4.25
C ILE A 175 3.97 12.55 4.40
N LEU A 176 4.47 11.36 4.06
CA LEU A 176 3.72 10.12 4.26
C LEU A 176 3.43 9.90 5.75
N SER A 177 2.18 9.64 6.09
CA SER A 177 1.76 9.44 7.49
C SER A 177 2.23 8.10 8.07
N SER A 178 2.44 7.09 7.23
CA SER A 178 2.68 5.70 7.62
C SER A 178 4.15 5.33 7.74
N VAL A 179 5.03 5.96 6.97
CA VAL A 179 6.44 5.57 6.85
C VAL A 179 7.37 6.78 6.68
N ASP A 180 8.50 6.74 7.39
CA ASP A 180 9.62 7.65 7.19
C ASP A 180 10.77 6.89 6.52
N ILE A 181 11.17 7.37 5.33
CA ILE A 181 12.27 6.80 4.55
C ILE A 181 13.42 7.82 4.52
N GLN A 182 14.38 7.64 5.41
CA GLN A 182 15.54 8.50 5.51
C GLN A 182 16.61 8.10 4.49
N LYS A 183 16.96 9.01 3.59
CA LYS A 183 18.05 8.81 2.62
C LYS A 183 19.36 8.54 3.38
N PRO A 184 20.24 7.67 2.87
CA PRO A 184 21.48 7.32 3.55
C PRO A 184 22.41 8.53 3.61
N THR A 185 22.85 8.92 4.80
CA THR A 185 23.87 9.96 5.02
C THR A 185 25.29 9.38 4.93
N GLY A 186 25.69 8.87 3.74
CA GLY A 186 27.03 8.33 3.50
C GLY A 186 27.06 7.14 2.53
N ARG A 187 28.20 6.95 1.85
CA ARG A 187 28.40 5.97 0.74
C ARG A 187 28.15 4.48 1.10
N LEU A 188 28.14 4.12 2.38
CA LEU A 188 28.01 2.72 2.83
C LEU A 188 26.74 2.45 3.65
N LYS A 189 25.93 3.48 3.95
CA LYS A 189 24.74 3.32 4.78
C LYS A 189 23.53 2.94 3.95
N LYS A 190 22.72 2.00 4.46
CA LYS A 190 21.41 1.67 3.89
C LYS A 190 20.37 2.71 4.31
N PRO A 191 19.32 2.97 3.50
CA PRO A 191 18.21 3.82 3.93
C PRO A 191 17.60 3.28 5.22
N LYS A 192 17.33 4.16 6.19
CA LYS A 192 16.55 3.79 7.38
C LYS A 192 15.07 3.97 7.06
N ILE A 193 14.32 2.89 7.21
CA ILE A 193 12.88 2.90 7.01
C ILE A 193 12.23 2.67 8.37
N LYS A 194 11.34 3.57 8.77
CA LYS A 194 10.68 3.53 10.06
C LYS A 194 9.16 3.62 9.87
N SER A 195 8.41 2.69 10.45
CA SER A 195 6.95 2.85 10.56
C SER A 195 6.63 4.01 11.51
N LEU A 196 5.73 4.88 11.10
CA LEU A 196 5.21 5.99 11.91
C LEU A 196 3.95 5.56 12.67
N LYS A 197 3.25 4.50 12.22
CA LYS A 197 2.11 3.91 12.91
C LYS A 197 2.51 3.50 14.33
N LYS A 198 1.67 3.85 15.29
CA LYS A 198 1.84 3.53 16.71
C LYS A 198 0.92 2.38 17.13
N GLY A 199 1.20 1.83 18.31
CA GLY A 199 0.50 0.65 18.79
C GLY A 199 1.04 -0.66 18.22
N ARG A 200 0.69 -1.77 18.85
CA ARG A 200 1.04 -3.13 18.40
C ARG A 200 -0.14 -3.76 17.68
N ALA A 201 0.13 -4.41 16.58
CA ALA A 201 -0.89 -5.17 15.88
C ALA A 201 -1.24 -6.47 16.65
N PHE A 202 -2.48 -6.94 16.52
CA PHE A 202 -2.93 -8.14 17.25
C PHE A 202 -2.07 -9.38 16.91
N TRP A 203 -1.55 -9.51 15.71
CA TRP A 203 -0.67 -10.62 15.32
C TRP A 203 0.71 -10.59 15.98
N GLU A 204 1.19 -9.40 16.40
CA GLU A 204 2.40 -9.29 17.22
C GLU A 204 2.15 -9.83 18.64
N ILE A 205 0.99 -9.49 19.20
CA ILE A 205 0.57 -9.94 20.53
C ILE A 205 0.34 -11.46 20.55
N LEU A 206 -0.32 -12.00 19.52
CA LEU A 206 -0.46 -13.44 19.31
C LEU A 206 0.91 -14.13 19.20
N GLY A 207 1.84 -13.51 18.50
CA GLY A 207 3.21 -14.01 18.34
C GLY A 207 3.98 -14.12 19.65
N ASP A 208 3.73 -13.25 20.64
CA ASP A 208 4.38 -13.30 21.96
C ASP A 208 4.06 -14.60 22.72
N VAL A 209 2.87 -15.14 22.51
CA VAL A 209 2.43 -16.41 23.13
C VAL A 209 2.64 -17.62 22.21
N GLY A 210 3.25 -17.40 21.05
CA GLY A 210 3.59 -18.48 20.10
C GLY A 210 2.50 -18.79 19.09
N ILE A 211 1.39 -18.05 19.03
CA ILE A 211 0.36 -18.22 18.00
C ILE A 211 0.84 -17.57 16.71
N SER A 212 1.02 -18.38 15.67
CA SER A 212 1.50 -17.91 14.38
C SER A 212 0.40 -17.26 13.56
N SER A 213 0.73 -16.20 12.83
CA SER A 213 -0.16 -15.54 11.90
C SER A 213 0.46 -15.43 10.52
N SER A 214 -0.33 -15.65 9.47
CA SER A 214 0.00 -15.32 8.08
C SER A 214 -0.81 -14.10 7.66
N ILE A 215 -0.15 -12.97 7.47
CA ILE A 215 -0.75 -11.67 7.18
C ILE A 215 -0.36 -11.26 5.77
N LEU A 216 -1.34 -11.26 4.87
CA LEU A 216 -1.15 -11.01 3.45
C LEU A 216 -1.82 -9.70 3.04
N ARG A 217 -1.05 -8.80 2.50
CA ARG A 217 -1.53 -7.57 1.85
C ARG A 217 -2.43 -6.69 2.73
N VAL A 218 -2.36 -6.79 4.06
CA VAL A 218 -3.04 -5.84 4.96
C VAL A 218 -2.40 -4.45 4.80
N PRO A 219 -3.19 -3.39 4.55
CA PRO A 219 -2.67 -2.03 4.39
C PRO A 219 -1.88 -1.51 5.59
N VAL A 220 -0.96 -0.56 5.34
CA VAL A 220 -0.10 0.09 6.35
C VAL A 220 0.72 -0.92 7.18
N THR A 221 1.26 -1.93 6.49
CA THR A 221 2.17 -2.94 7.09
C THR A 221 3.61 -2.81 6.59
N PHE A 222 3.93 -1.76 5.83
CA PHE A 222 5.30 -1.45 5.42
C PHE A 222 5.91 -0.36 6.32
N PRO A 223 7.17 -0.52 6.79
CA PRO A 223 7.97 -1.74 6.74
C PRO A 223 7.41 -2.84 7.67
N PRO A 224 7.62 -4.14 7.32
CA PRO A 224 7.04 -5.24 8.08
C PRO A 224 7.66 -5.34 9.47
N VAL A 225 6.80 -5.53 10.46
CA VAL A 225 7.22 -5.76 11.85
C VAL A 225 7.70 -7.20 12.05
N LYS A 226 8.57 -7.41 13.05
CA LYS A 226 9.05 -8.75 13.43
C LYS A 226 8.10 -9.37 14.44
N PHE A 227 7.57 -10.54 14.13
CA PHE A 227 6.70 -11.31 15.04
C PHE A 227 6.81 -12.81 14.73
N SER A 228 6.10 -13.64 15.50
CA SER A 228 6.04 -15.08 15.22
C SER A 228 5.00 -15.37 14.15
N GLY A 229 5.40 -15.31 12.88
CA GLY A 229 4.51 -15.49 11.75
C GLY A 229 5.14 -15.06 10.44
N ARG A 230 4.28 -14.82 9.45
CA ARG A 230 4.65 -14.36 8.11
C ARG A 230 3.82 -13.14 7.74
N LEU A 231 4.44 -12.18 7.09
CA LEU A 231 3.76 -10.97 6.62
C LEU A 231 4.31 -10.58 5.25
N LEU A 232 3.40 -10.33 4.30
CA LEU A 232 3.69 -9.64 3.04
C LEU A 232 3.02 -8.27 3.09
N SER A 233 3.83 -7.22 3.04
CA SER A 233 3.36 -5.82 3.12
C SER A 233 2.52 -5.42 1.90
N ALA A 234 1.66 -4.43 2.08
CA ALA A 234 0.82 -3.84 1.05
C ALA A 234 1.00 -2.31 1.00
N MET A 235 -0.11 -1.59 0.98
CA MET A 235 -0.20 -0.14 0.91
C MET A 235 0.98 0.56 1.61
N CYS A 236 1.57 1.53 0.93
CA CYS A 236 2.81 2.24 1.25
C CYS A 236 4.13 1.50 0.92
N VAL A 237 4.10 0.27 0.35
CA VAL A 237 5.30 -0.27 -0.31
C VAL A 237 5.53 0.55 -1.60
N PRO A 238 6.68 1.21 -1.75
CA PRO A 238 6.96 2.01 -2.94
C PRO A 238 7.30 1.13 -4.15
N ASP A 239 7.29 1.75 -5.32
CA ASP A 239 7.92 1.19 -6.50
C ASP A 239 9.46 1.21 -6.40
N LEU A 240 10.17 0.71 -7.41
CA LEU A 240 11.63 0.69 -7.41
C LEU A 240 12.27 2.08 -7.44
N LYS A 241 11.57 3.09 -7.94
CA LYS A 241 11.99 4.51 -7.97
C LYS A 241 11.80 5.20 -6.62
N GLY A 242 11.07 4.57 -5.69
CA GLY A 242 10.74 5.12 -4.37
C GLY A 242 9.47 5.97 -4.38
N THR A 243 8.68 5.92 -5.43
CA THR A 243 7.38 6.58 -5.55
C THR A 243 6.23 5.64 -5.16
N GLN A 244 5.01 6.14 -5.11
CA GLN A 244 3.81 5.33 -4.86
C GLN A 244 3.21 4.74 -6.16
N GLY A 245 4.02 4.64 -7.20
CA GLY A 245 3.70 4.12 -8.52
C GLY A 245 3.83 5.19 -9.59
N THR A 246 4.83 5.03 -10.46
CA THR A 246 5.05 5.90 -11.62
C THR A 246 5.13 5.05 -12.87
N PHE A 247 4.09 5.12 -13.71
CA PHE A 247 4.08 4.41 -14.98
C PHE A 247 4.98 5.08 -16.02
N SER A 248 5.31 4.33 -17.09
CA SER A 248 5.97 4.87 -18.27
C SER A 248 5.11 4.65 -19.50
N PHE A 249 4.94 5.69 -20.30
CA PHE A 249 4.19 5.64 -21.55
C PHE A 249 5.09 6.06 -22.72
N TYR A 250 5.15 5.21 -23.74
CA TYR A 250 5.97 5.43 -24.94
C TYR A 250 5.06 5.61 -26.14
N THR A 251 5.16 6.76 -26.82
CA THR A 251 4.28 7.08 -27.95
C THR A 251 5.04 7.74 -29.09
N SER A 252 4.64 7.45 -30.34
CA SER A 252 5.09 8.18 -31.51
C SER A 252 4.24 9.42 -31.81
N ARG A 253 3.07 9.58 -31.17
CA ARG A 253 2.14 10.72 -31.32
C ARG A 253 2.57 11.92 -30.49
N ASP A 254 2.81 13.06 -31.12
CA ASP A 254 3.13 14.29 -30.41
C ASP A 254 1.98 14.81 -29.55
N SER A 255 0.73 14.61 -29.98
CA SER A 255 -0.46 14.99 -29.23
C SER A 255 -0.66 14.25 -27.90
N ARG A 256 0.04 13.12 -27.71
CA ARG A 256 0.00 12.30 -26.47
C ARG A 256 1.18 12.58 -25.53
N LEU A 257 2.07 13.53 -25.86
CA LEU A 257 3.23 13.92 -25.06
C LEU A 257 2.89 14.98 -24.00
N GLN A 258 1.66 15.01 -23.52
CA GLN A 258 1.26 15.90 -22.44
C GLN A 258 1.86 15.46 -21.10
N GLN A 259 1.94 16.39 -20.18
CA GLN A 259 2.33 16.07 -18.81
C GLN A 259 1.24 15.17 -18.18
N CYS A 260 1.61 13.94 -17.82
CA CYS A 260 0.72 12.96 -17.21
C CYS A 260 0.89 12.94 -15.70
N THR A 261 -0.20 12.99 -14.95
CA THR A 261 -0.17 12.77 -13.51
C THR A 261 0.09 11.27 -13.23
N GLY A 262 1.01 10.98 -12.31
CA GLY A 262 1.33 9.61 -11.91
C GLY A 262 2.20 8.82 -12.89
N GLY A 263 2.67 9.43 -13.99
CA GLY A 263 3.51 8.78 -14.99
C GLY A 263 4.45 9.71 -15.74
N THR A 264 5.24 9.12 -16.64
CA THR A 264 6.13 9.85 -17.55
C THR A 264 5.88 9.40 -18.98
N CYS A 265 5.63 10.39 -19.86
CA CYS A 265 5.42 10.16 -21.28
C CYS A 265 6.72 10.36 -22.08
N PHE A 266 7.10 9.39 -22.89
CA PHE A 266 8.33 9.40 -23.68
C PHE A 266 8.00 9.37 -25.16
N LYS A 267 8.59 10.31 -25.93
CA LYS A 267 8.52 10.27 -27.38
C LYS A 267 9.41 9.15 -27.90
N VAL A 268 8.88 8.37 -28.82
CA VAL A 268 9.64 7.37 -29.59
C VAL A 268 9.45 7.62 -31.08
N VAL A 269 10.43 7.19 -31.87
CA VAL A 269 10.37 7.28 -33.32
C VAL A 269 10.06 5.91 -33.86
N ASN A 270 8.93 5.80 -34.57
CA ASN A 270 8.61 4.59 -35.33
C ASN A 270 9.40 4.60 -36.65
N ARG A 271 10.44 3.75 -36.75
CA ARG A 271 11.26 3.58 -37.96
C ARG A 271 10.82 2.37 -38.77
N GLY A 272 9.51 2.09 -38.74
CA GLY A 272 8.86 1.02 -39.51
C GLY A 272 8.88 -0.34 -38.87
N GLU A 273 10.05 -0.87 -38.46
CA GLU A 273 10.14 -2.22 -37.89
C GLU A 273 10.67 -2.25 -36.44
N LYS A 274 11.19 -1.12 -35.97
CA LYS A 274 11.92 -1.11 -34.70
C LYS A 274 11.71 0.18 -33.90
N ILE A 275 11.33 0.03 -32.66
CA ILE A 275 11.28 1.08 -31.65
C ILE A 275 12.41 0.86 -30.66
N SER A 276 13.23 1.88 -30.39
CA SER A 276 14.32 1.82 -29.39
C SER A 276 14.16 2.96 -28.39
N SER A 277 14.26 2.65 -27.09
CA SER A 277 14.18 3.64 -26.03
C SER A 277 14.86 3.13 -24.74
N PHE A 278 14.61 3.81 -23.62
CA PHE A 278 15.16 3.45 -22.30
C PHE A 278 14.05 3.31 -21.27
N LEU A 279 14.21 2.36 -20.35
CA LEU A 279 13.49 2.30 -19.08
C LEU A 279 14.31 3.01 -18.03
N TYR A 280 13.66 3.88 -17.28
CA TYR A 280 14.27 4.65 -16.20
C TYR A 280 13.97 4.00 -14.85
N GLY A 281 15.05 3.74 -14.10
CA GLY A 281 15.01 3.08 -12.78
C GLY A 281 15.31 4.04 -11.64
N PRO A 282 15.78 3.53 -10.49
CA PRO A 282 16.07 4.34 -9.32
C PRO A 282 17.25 5.31 -9.54
N GLU A 283 17.29 6.38 -8.75
CA GLU A 283 18.42 7.31 -8.70
C GLU A 283 19.73 6.58 -8.38
N ASP A 284 20.81 7.02 -9.00
CA ASP A 284 22.18 6.54 -8.70
C ASP A 284 22.93 7.56 -7.82
N PRO A 285 22.90 7.39 -6.49
CA PRO A 285 23.53 8.32 -5.55
C PRO A 285 25.06 8.30 -5.61
N SER A 286 25.68 7.40 -6.38
CA SER A 286 27.13 7.37 -6.58
C SER A 286 27.61 8.41 -7.59
N LYS A 287 26.68 8.96 -8.39
CA LYS A 287 26.94 9.97 -9.41
C LYS A 287 26.55 11.37 -8.92
N LYS A 288 27.24 12.38 -9.42
CA LYS A 288 26.90 13.79 -9.12
C LYS A 288 25.50 14.11 -9.66
N GLY A 289 24.67 14.71 -8.82
CA GLY A 289 23.28 15.02 -9.15
C GLY A 289 22.32 13.82 -9.08
N ALA A 290 22.80 12.64 -8.65
CA ALA A 290 22.01 11.42 -8.49
C ALA A 290 21.03 11.15 -9.66
N PRO A 291 21.51 11.06 -10.93
CA PRO A 291 20.64 10.84 -12.07
C PRO A 291 19.94 9.47 -11.98
N GLU A 292 18.74 9.36 -12.55
CA GLU A 292 18.07 8.07 -12.70
C GLU A 292 18.95 7.09 -13.50
N SER A 293 19.02 5.87 -13.02
CA SER A 293 19.62 4.77 -13.79
C SER A 293 18.72 4.43 -14.97
N LYS A 294 19.30 3.98 -16.08
CA LYS A 294 18.52 3.59 -17.27
C LYS A 294 19.07 2.36 -17.95
N ILE A 295 18.20 1.59 -18.57
CA ILE A 295 18.52 0.41 -19.36
C ILE A 295 17.83 0.51 -20.74
N PRO A 296 18.51 0.11 -21.83
CA PRO A 296 17.90 0.15 -23.14
C PRO A 296 16.89 -1.00 -23.32
N PHE A 297 15.89 -0.73 -24.13
CA PHE A 297 15.00 -1.76 -24.67
C PHE A 297 14.72 -1.50 -26.16
N GLU A 298 14.29 -2.56 -26.85
CA GLU A 298 13.87 -2.52 -28.24
C GLU A 298 12.56 -3.30 -28.41
N VAL A 299 11.65 -2.76 -29.21
CA VAL A 299 10.45 -3.46 -29.67
C VAL A 299 10.57 -3.62 -31.18
N ILE A 300 10.58 -4.86 -31.65
CA ILE A 300 10.58 -5.21 -33.06
C ILE A 300 9.13 -5.47 -33.46
N LEU A 301 8.61 -4.68 -34.40
CA LEU A 301 7.26 -4.80 -34.88
C LEU A 301 7.18 -5.91 -35.97
N PRO A 302 6.06 -6.62 -36.10
CA PRO A 302 5.91 -7.69 -37.10
C PRO A 302 5.94 -7.13 -38.53
N LYS A 303 6.63 -7.84 -39.44
CA LYS A 303 6.72 -7.48 -40.89
C LYS A 303 5.51 -7.90 -41.69
N THR A 304 4.80 -8.92 -41.27
CA THR A 304 3.65 -9.53 -41.93
C THR A 304 2.72 -10.13 -40.89
N ASN A 305 1.46 -10.30 -41.21
CA ASN A 305 0.34 -10.95 -40.46
C ASN A 305 0.58 -11.68 -39.12
N SER A 306 1.73 -11.52 -38.48
CA SER A 306 1.94 -11.97 -37.12
C SER A 306 1.47 -10.85 -36.16
N ASP A 307 0.50 -11.16 -35.34
CA ASP A 307 -0.09 -10.20 -34.37
C ASP A 307 0.84 -9.88 -33.18
N CYS A 308 2.09 -10.36 -33.16
CA CYS A 308 3.00 -10.24 -32.05
C CYS A 308 4.22 -9.38 -32.32
N ALA A 309 4.49 -8.41 -31.52
CA ALA A 309 5.77 -7.70 -31.44
C ALA A 309 6.77 -8.45 -30.57
N GLN A 310 8.06 -8.18 -30.74
CA GLN A 310 9.12 -8.79 -29.92
C GLN A 310 9.81 -7.73 -29.07
N LEU A 311 9.72 -7.85 -27.76
CA LEU A 311 10.45 -7.01 -26.79
C LEU A 311 11.82 -7.62 -26.49
N LEU A 312 12.86 -6.80 -26.60
CA LEU A 312 14.24 -7.11 -26.21
C LEU A 312 14.65 -6.19 -25.05
N VAL A 313 14.90 -6.77 -23.89
CA VAL A 313 15.31 -6.01 -22.69
C VAL A 313 16.16 -6.86 -21.76
N CYS A 314 17.24 -6.32 -21.22
CA CYS A 314 18.17 -7.04 -20.32
C CYS A 314 18.66 -8.41 -20.86
N GLY A 315 18.84 -8.54 -22.18
CA GLY A 315 19.26 -9.79 -22.84
C GLY A 315 18.15 -10.86 -22.94
N GLN A 316 16.91 -10.52 -22.58
CA GLN A 316 15.76 -11.41 -22.67
C GLN A 316 14.88 -11.00 -23.86
N LYS A 317 14.16 -11.98 -24.40
CA LYS A 317 13.18 -11.80 -25.49
C LYS A 317 11.79 -12.21 -25.01
N PHE A 318 10.80 -11.35 -25.28
CA PHE A 318 9.39 -11.62 -25.00
C PHE A 318 8.56 -11.35 -26.23
N LEU A 319 7.57 -12.20 -26.47
CA LEU A 319 6.52 -11.95 -27.45
C LEU A 319 5.42 -11.14 -26.78
N LEU A 320 5.06 -10.01 -27.37
CA LEU A 320 4.01 -9.12 -26.89
C LEU A 320 2.88 -9.13 -27.92
N LYS A 321 1.70 -9.55 -27.49
CA LYS A 321 0.49 -9.35 -28.29
C LYS A 321 -0.08 -7.97 -27.94
N PRO A 322 -0.55 -7.20 -28.95
CA PRO A 322 -1.29 -5.98 -28.69
C PRO A 322 -2.49 -6.25 -27.80
N ARG A 323 -2.73 -5.33 -26.86
CA ARG A 323 -3.83 -5.40 -25.89
C ARG A 323 -3.76 -6.55 -24.86
N GLU A 324 -2.63 -7.28 -24.81
CA GLU A 324 -2.37 -8.28 -23.76
C GLU A 324 -1.13 -7.88 -22.92
N TYR A 325 -1.24 -7.95 -21.59
CA TYR A 325 -0.09 -7.72 -20.71
C TYR A 325 0.96 -8.81 -20.89
N SER A 326 2.22 -8.40 -20.93
CA SER A 326 3.33 -9.35 -20.83
C SER A 326 3.30 -10.11 -19.50
N PRO A 327 3.96 -11.27 -19.39
CA PRO A 327 4.39 -11.78 -18.11
C PRO A 327 5.24 -10.74 -17.37
N TRP A 328 5.50 -10.97 -16.07
CA TRP A 328 6.45 -10.14 -15.32
C TRP A 328 7.84 -10.21 -15.95
N VAL A 329 8.34 -9.07 -16.39
CA VAL A 329 9.67 -8.91 -16.98
C VAL A 329 10.63 -8.41 -15.92
N ARG A 330 11.66 -9.21 -15.63
CA ARG A 330 12.69 -8.83 -14.66
C ARG A 330 13.70 -7.88 -15.31
N LEU A 331 13.92 -6.75 -14.64
CA LEU A 331 14.83 -5.68 -15.04
C LEU A 331 16.03 -5.63 -14.08
N SER A 332 17.17 -5.18 -14.59
CA SER A 332 18.42 -5.04 -13.82
C SER A 332 19.05 -3.68 -14.10
N PHE A 333 18.95 -2.78 -13.12
CA PHE A 333 19.47 -1.42 -13.20
C PHE A 333 20.86 -1.31 -12.58
N PRO A 334 21.85 -0.67 -13.24
CA PRO A 334 23.13 -0.37 -12.66
C PRO A 334 23.01 0.83 -11.70
N VAL A 335 23.35 0.64 -10.41
CA VAL A 335 23.37 1.68 -9.38
C VAL A 335 24.71 1.63 -8.66
N GLY A 336 25.60 2.55 -8.97
CA GLY A 336 27.00 2.49 -8.56
C GLY A 336 27.70 1.22 -9.05
N ARG A 337 28.26 0.45 -8.10
CA ARG A 337 28.89 -0.85 -8.39
C ARG A 337 27.96 -2.06 -8.23
N LYS A 338 26.68 -1.81 -7.97
CA LYS A 338 25.69 -2.88 -7.72
C LYS A 338 24.63 -2.89 -8.81
N LYS A 339 23.88 -3.99 -8.88
CA LYS A 339 22.66 -4.10 -9.65
C LYS A 339 21.47 -4.09 -8.70
N VAL A 340 20.45 -3.33 -9.06
CA VAL A 340 19.14 -3.28 -8.38
C VAL A 340 18.12 -3.90 -9.32
N TYR A 341 17.26 -4.76 -8.78
CA TYR A 341 16.33 -5.54 -9.58
C TYR A 341 14.89 -5.08 -9.36
N GLY A 342 14.15 -5.00 -10.45
CA GLY A 342 12.73 -4.72 -10.46
C GLY A 342 11.98 -5.62 -11.42
N VAL A 343 10.66 -5.59 -11.34
CA VAL A 343 9.76 -6.29 -12.27
C VAL A 343 8.68 -5.34 -12.76
N CYS A 344 8.33 -5.44 -14.04
CA CYS A 344 7.21 -4.69 -14.62
C CYS A 344 6.50 -5.52 -15.68
N ARG A 345 5.34 -5.05 -16.13
CA ARG A 345 4.60 -5.59 -17.28
C ARG A 345 4.53 -4.55 -18.38
N PHE A 346 4.49 -5.00 -19.61
CA PHE A 346 4.35 -4.20 -20.82
C PHE A 346 3.00 -4.48 -21.45
N LEU A 347 2.37 -3.43 -21.95
CA LEU A 347 1.13 -3.50 -22.72
C LEU A 347 1.28 -2.65 -23.97
N ILE A 348 1.30 -3.27 -25.15
CA ILE A 348 1.23 -2.55 -26.42
C ILE A 348 -0.22 -2.16 -26.63
N LEU A 349 -0.47 -0.86 -26.74
CA LEU A 349 -1.80 -0.30 -26.99
C LEU A 349 -2.08 -0.18 -28.48
N GLU A 350 -1.06 0.23 -29.25
CA GLU A 350 -1.17 0.43 -30.69
C GLU A 350 0.19 0.18 -31.37
N THR A 351 0.17 -0.34 -32.60
CA THR A 351 1.37 -0.60 -33.39
C THR A 351 1.36 0.13 -34.72
N ASN A 352 0.17 0.49 -35.26
CA ASN A 352 -0.04 1.11 -36.55
C ASN A 352 -1.33 1.96 -36.57
N PRO A 353 -1.34 3.21 -37.10
CA PRO A 353 -0.21 3.90 -37.75
C PRO A 353 0.84 4.39 -36.76
N ASP A 354 0.47 4.59 -35.53
CA ASP A 354 1.33 5.03 -34.44
C ASP A 354 1.73 3.88 -33.51
N PHE A 355 2.81 4.09 -32.78
CA PHE A 355 3.21 3.17 -31.72
C PHE A 355 2.85 3.75 -30.37
N GLU A 356 2.12 2.97 -29.58
CA GLU A 356 1.82 3.29 -28.18
C GLU A 356 2.04 2.07 -27.29
N MET A 357 2.78 2.26 -26.20
CA MET A 357 3.07 1.20 -25.23
C MET A 357 3.05 1.77 -23.82
N TYR A 358 2.26 1.14 -22.96
CA TYR A 358 2.23 1.36 -21.53
C TYR A 358 3.16 0.37 -20.83
N VAL A 359 3.85 0.84 -19.80
CA VAL A 359 4.67 0.01 -18.90
C VAL A 359 4.25 0.30 -17.46
N THR A 360 3.89 -0.73 -16.73
CA THR A 360 3.50 -0.57 -15.32
C THR A 360 4.62 0.08 -14.50
N PRO A 361 4.32 0.71 -13.37
CA PRO A 361 5.34 1.08 -12.41
C PRO A 361 6.30 -0.09 -12.15
N ILE A 362 7.59 0.20 -12.02
CA ILE A 362 8.60 -0.84 -11.82
C ILE A 362 8.56 -1.30 -10.37
N ASN A 363 7.95 -2.44 -10.13
CA ASN A 363 7.84 -3.04 -8.82
C ASN A 363 9.21 -3.50 -8.29
N ILE A 364 9.38 -3.57 -6.97
CA ILE A 364 10.53 -4.21 -6.34
C ILE A 364 10.51 -5.70 -6.69
N ASP A 365 11.63 -6.24 -7.21
CA ASP A 365 11.73 -7.68 -7.51
C ASP A 365 11.54 -8.51 -6.24
N PRO A 366 10.49 -9.34 -6.12
CA PRO A 366 10.25 -10.13 -4.92
C PRO A 366 11.31 -11.22 -4.68
N GLU A 367 12.05 -11.64 -5.72
CA GLU A 367 13.17 -12.57 -5.55
C GLU A 367 14.46 -11.90 -5.05
N ASN A 368 14.63 -10.60 -5.31
CA ASN A 368 15.80 -9.83 -4.89
C ASN A 368 15.37 -8.47 -4.31
N PRO A 369 14.55 -8.44 -3.25
CA PRO A 369 13.97 -7.22 -2.75
C PRO A 369 15.05 -6.28 -2.19
N VAL A 370 15.08 -5.06 -2.70
CA VAL A 370 15.99 -3.98 -2.24
C VAL A 370 15.55 -3.39 -0.92
N LEU A 371 14.25 -3.47 -0.60
CA LEU A 371 13.63 -3.05 0.65
C LEU A 371 12.98 -4.24 1.37
N PRO A 372 12.80 -4.18 2.69
CA PRO A 372 12.11 -5.24 3.43
C PRO A 372 10.61 -5.17 3.19
N ILE A 373 10.11 -5.90 2.19
CA ILE A 373 8.67 -5.97 1.86
C ILE A 373 7.94 -7.13 2.54
N SER A 374 8.66 -7.98 3.28
CA SER A 374 8.07 -9.11 4.00
C SER A 374 8.78 -9.42 5.31
N HIS A 375 8.06 -10.09 6.21
CA HIS A 375 8.63 -10.73 7.40
C HIS A 375 8.26 -12.23 7.42
N PRO A 376 9.22 -13.17 7.61
CA PRO A 376 10.67 -12.96 7.48
C PRO A 376 11.07 -12.39 6.11
N PHE A 377 12.23 -11.74 6.03
CA PHE A 377 12.69 -11.13 4.76
C PHE A 377 12.66 -12.09 3.57
N VAL A 378 12.97 -13.35 3.80
CA VAL A 378 12.94 -14.41 2.77
C VAL A 378 11.54 -14.84 2.34
N TYR A 379 10.48 -14.33 2.98
CA TYR A 379 9.12 -14.77 2.69
C TYR A 379 8.65 -14.28 1.31
N ALA A 380 8.96 -13.03 0.93
CA ALA A 380 8.68 -12.55 -0.43
C ALA A 380 9.36 -13.39 -1.50
N MET A 381 10.64 -13.73 -1.27
CA MET A 381 11.42 -14.61 -2.16
C MET A 381 10.80 -16.01 -2.26
N TYR A 382 10.33 -16.53 -1.14
CA TYR A 382 9.67 -17.84 -1.09
C TYR A 382 8.37 -17.84 -1.92
N LEU A 383 7.52 -16.83 -1.74
CA LEU A 383 6.28 -16.70 -2.53
C LEU A 383 6.58 -16.61 -4.03
N ALA A 384 7.58 -15.81 -4.42
CA ALA A 384 7.96 -15.68 -5.83
C ALA A 384 8.49 -16.97 -6.44
N LYS A 385 9.14 -17.84 -5.63
CA LYS A 385 9.60 -19.15 -6.10
C LYS A 385 8.48 -20.18 -6.26
N VAL A 386 7.38 -20.02 -5.52
CA VAL A 386 6.25 -20.97 -5.55
C VAL A 386 5.20 -20.54 -6.59
N MET A 387 5.01 -19.24 -6.79
CA MET A 387 3.91 -18.71 -7.58
C MET A 387 4.35 -17.83 -8.76
N ASN A 388 5.66 -17.75 -9.03
CA ASN A 388 6.28 -16.77 -9.94
C ASN A 388 6.29 -15.34 -9.36
N SER A 389 6.80 -14.37 -10.15
CA SER A 389 6.79 -12.96 -9.77
C SER A 389 5.37 -12.44 -9.62
N TYR A 390 5.18 -11.45 -8.78
CA TYR A 390 3.90 -10.83 -8.46
C TYR A 390 4.05 -9.35 -8.16
N ALA A 391 2.94 -8.61 -8.13
CA ALA A 391 2.91 -7.19 -7.82
C ALA A 391 3.33 -6.95 -6.35
N THR A 392 4.42 -6.19 -6.16
CA THR A 392 4.94 -5.82 -4.84
C THR A 392 4.60 -4.39 -4.46
N LEU A 393 4.25 -3.54 -5.42
CA LEU A 393 3.79 -2.17 -5.19
C LEU A 393 2.58 -2.17 -4.24
N GLY A 394 2.53 -1.20 -3.35
CA GLY A 394 1.49 -1.10 -2.33
C GLY A 394 0.09 -0.92 -2.92
N LEU A 395 -0.01 -0.07 -3.94
CA LEU A 395 -1.20 0.20 -4.75
C LEU A 395 -0.83 -0.14 -6.19
N ALA A 396 -1.07 -1.38 -6.59
CA ALA A 396 -0.52 -1.95 -7.83
C ALA A 396 -1.38 -1.65 -9.06
N GLU A 397 -2.65 -1.37 -8.88
CA GLU A 397 -3.60 -1.02 -9.94
C GLU A 397 -3.44 0.45 -10.31
N ASP A 398 -3.14 0.72 -11.59
CA ASP A 398 -2.74 2.05 -12.06
C ASP A 398 -3.95 2.93 -12.40
N THR A 399 -4.58 3.46 -11.35
CA THR A 399 -5.72 4.37 -11.48
C THR A 399 -5.37 5.68 -12.18
N TRP A 400 -4.11 6.13 -12.07
CA TRP A 400 -3.67 7.34 -12.76
C TRP A 400 -3.58 7.13 -14.27
N ALA A 401 -3.07 5.99 -14.73
CA ALA A 401 -3.01 5.69 -16.15
C ALA A 401 -4.40 5.69 -16.81
N LEU A 402 -5.43 5.19 -16.12
CA LEU A 402 -6.82 5.28 -16.60
C LEU A 402 -7.37 6.71 -16.51
N ASN A 403 -7.10 7.46 -15.43
CA ASN A 403 -7.53 8.86 -15.30
C ASN A 403 -6.95 9.77 -16.40
N GLU A 404 -5.70 9.52 -16.78
CA GLU A 404 -5.00 10.26 -17.85
C GLU A 404 -5.28 9.67 -19.24
N ARG A 405 -6.18 8.69 -19.35
CA ARG A 405 -6.55 8.01 -20.60
C ARG A 405 -5.33 7.41 -21.33
N ILE A 406 -4.32 6.99 -20.59
CA ILE A 406 -3.21 6.18 -21.11
C ILE A 406 -3.66 4.74 -21.24
N LEU A 407 -4.32 4.21 -20.22
CA LEU A 407 -5.09 2.96 -20.31
C LEU A 407 -6.54 3.27 -20.62
N ASP A 408 -7.17 2.38 -21.36
CA ASP A 408 -8.63 2.29 -21.44
C ASP A 408 -9.17 1.42 -20.30
N GLU A 409 -10.48 1.31 -20.21
CA GLU A 409 -11.20 0.56 -19.20
C GLU A 409 -10.78 -0.91 -19.17
N GLN A 410 -10.65 -1.54 -20.37
CA GLN A 410 -10.27 -2.94 -20.46
C GLN A 410 -8.83 -3.18 -19.98
N GLY A 411 -7.89 -2.36 -20.42
CA GLY A 411 -6.50 -2.45 -19.97
C GLY A 411 -6.34 -2.29 -18.46
N PHE A 412 -7.15 -1.43 -17.83
CA PHE A 412 -7.18 -1.30 -16.38
C PHE A 412 -7.80 -2.52 -15.69
N LEU A 413 -8.91 -3.06 -16.19
CA LEU A 413 -9.56 -4.26 -15.64
C LEU A 413 -8.63 -5.47 -15.74
N ASP A 414 -7.98 -5.67 -16.89
CA ASP A 414 -7.04 -6.78 -17.10
C ASP A 414 -5.89 -6.71 -16.09
N GLN A 415 -5.31 -5.54 -15.85
CA GLN A 415 -4.28 -5.34 -14.84
C GLN A 415 -4.80 -5.67 -13.44
N THR A 416 -5.99 -5.17 -13.10
CA THR A 416 -6.61 -5.35 -11.80
C THR A 416 -6.90 -6.82 -11.51
N TYR A 417 -7.44 -7.55 -12.48
CA TYR A 417 -7.72 -8.98 -12.31
C TYR A 417 -6.46 -9.85 -12.35
N LEU A 418 -5.40 -9.47 -13.08
CA LEU A 418 -4.10 -10.13 -12.97
C LEU A 418 -3.55 -10.03 -11.53
N ASN A 419 -3.58 -8.84 -10.93
CA ASN A 419 -3.14 -8.63 -9.54
C ASN A 419 -4.05 -9.37 -8.54
N HIS A 420 -5.36 -9.38 -8.78
CA HIS A 420 -6.33 -10.12 -7.98
C HIS A 420 -6.02 -11.61 -7.95
N HIS A 421 -5.81 -12.21 -9.13
CA HIS A 421 -5.52 -13.62 -9.25
C HIS A 421 -4.21 -14.03 -8.56
N GLU A 422 -3.14 -13.21 -8.67
CA GLU A 422 -1.91 -13.41 -7.91
C GLU A 422 -2.18 -13.44 -6.39
N ARG A 423 -3.03 -12.54 -5.90
CA ARG A 423 -3.41 -12.44 -4.50
C ARG A 423 -4.25 -13.62 -4.03
N GLU A 424 -5.18 -14.10 -4.85
CA GLU A 424 -5.92 -15.33 -4.59
C GLU A 424 -4.99 -16.53 -4.42
N GLN A 425 -4.03 -16.72 -5.34
CA GLN A 425 -3.06 -17.81 -5.27
C GLN A 425 -2.27 -17.74 -3.95
N MET A 426 -1.80 -16.54 -3.53
CA MET A 426 -1.13 -16.35 -2.26
C MET A 426 -2.01 -16.73 -1.08
N PHE A 427 -3.26 -16.26 -1.08
CA PHE A 427 -4.20 -16.49 0.00
C PHE A 427 -4.49 -17.96 0.19
N PHE A 428 -4.87 -18.67 -0.86
CA PHE A 428 -5.18 -20.09 -0.77
C PHE A 428 -3.95 -20.96 -0.45
N HIS A 429 -2.79 -20.60 -0.97
CA HIS A 429 -1.54 -21.26 -0.61
C HIS A 429 -1.20 -21.14 0.88
N GLU A 430 -1.40 -19.96 1.48
CA GLU A 430 -1.19 -19.78 2.90
C GLU A 430 -2.31 -20.39 3.75
N LEU A 431 -3.55 -20.31 3.32
CA LEU A 431 -4.70 -20.92 3.97
C LEU A 431 -4.52 -22.43 4.15
N ASP A 432 -4.00 -23.11 3.12
CA ASP A 432 -3.73 -24.55 3.16
C ASP A 432 -2.62 -24.94 4.17
N LYS A 433 -1.75 -23.98 4.53
CA LYS A 433 -0.66 -24.20 5.51
C LYS A 433 -1.03 -23.82 6.93
N VAL A 434 -1.91 -22.84 7.10
CA VAL A 434 -2.32 -22.35 8.42
C VAL A 434 -3.44 -23.25 8.95
N ARG A 435 -3.05 -24.29 9.69
CA ARG A 435 -4.02 -25.19 10.35
C ARG A 435 -4.48 -24.66 11.71
N ARG A 436 -3.69 -23.78 12.33
CA ARG A 436 -3.97 -23.14 13.63
C ARG A 436 -3.41 -21.73 13.62
N GLY A 437 -4.02 -20.80 14.37
CA GLY A 437 -3.64 -19.40 14.42
C GLY A 437 -4.43 -18.54 13.45
N VAL A 438 -3.83 -17.52 12.86
CA VAL A 438 -4.53 -16.55 12.01
C VAL A 438 -4.03 -16.61 10.56
N CYS A 439 -4.97 -16.58 9.61
CA CYS A 439 -4.70 -16.31 8.19
C CYS A 439 -5.56 -15.10 7.78
N ALA A 440 -4.92 -13.98 7.46
CA ALA A 440 -5.61 -12.78 7.01
C ALA A 440 -5.08 -12.35 5.63
N CYS A 441 -6.00 -12.01 4.73
CA CYS A 441 -5.67 -11.44 3.42
C CYS A 441 -6.63 -10.31 3.09
N VAL A 442 -6.10 -9.19 2.57
CA VAL A 442 -6.91 -8.07 2.10
C VAL A 442 -6.83 -7.99 0.57
N PHE A 443 -7.98 -7.90 -0.06
CA PHE A 443 -8.16 -7.67 -1.49
C PHE A 443 -8.62 -6.23 -1.69
N ASP A 444 -7.82 -5.43 -2.38
CA ASP A 444 -8.13 -4.04 -2.72
C ASP A 444 -8.78 -3.90 -4.11
N THR A 445 -9.02 -5.01 -4.80
CA THR A 445 -9.70 -5.08 -6.10
C THR A 445 -11.08 -4.44 -6.07
N THR A 446 -11.83 -4.65 -4.97
CA THR A 446 -13.17 -4.07 -4.77
C THR A 446 -13.13 -2.55 -4.70
N ASP A 447 -12.19 -2.00 -3.96
CA ASP A 447 -11.94 -0.56 -3.88
C ASP A 447 -11.56 0.02 -5.24
N ARG A 448 -10.56 -0.60 -5.94
CA ARG A 448 -10.03 -0.09 -7.20
C ARG A 448 -11.06 -0.03 -8.31
N ILE A 449 -11.85 -1.09 -8.49
CA ILE A 449 -12.88 -1.12 -9.52
C ILE A 449 -14.01 -0.16 -9.19
N GLN A 450 -14.45 -0.07 -7.92
CA GLN A 450 -15.51 0.89 -7.55
C GLN A 450 -15.08 2.33 -7.75
N HIS A 451 -13.82 2.70 -7.42
CA HIS A 451 -13.31 4.03 -7.73
C HIS A 451 -13.43 4.38 -9.21
N MET A 452 -13.06 3.45 -10.10
CA MET A 452 -12.91 3.75 -11.52
C MET A 452 -14.17 3.52 -12.35
N PHE A 453 -15.10 2.67 -11.88
CA PHE A 453 -16.25 2.23 -12.67
C PHE A 453 -17.60 2.68 -12.09
N TRP A 454 -17.64 3.40 -10.99
CA TRP A 454 -18.92 3.86 -10.39
C TRP A 454 -19.77 4.67 -11.37
N ARG A 455 -19.16 5.48 -12.24
CA ARG A 455 -19.83 6.25 -13.28
C ARG A 455 -20.72 5.42 -14.21
N TYR A 456 -20.42 4.14 -14.36
CA TYR A 456 -21.22 3.25 -15.20
C TYR A 456 -22.48 2.72 -14.52
N LEU A 457 -22.61 2.86 -13.19
CA LEU A 457 -23.87 2.63 -12.47
C LEU A 457 -24.88 3.77 -12.68
N GLU A 458 -24.42 4.96 -13.10
CA GLU A 458 -25.21 6.20 -13.12
C GLU A 458 -25.07 6.88 -14.50
N LYS A 459 -26.11 6.74 -15.34
CA LYS A 459 -26.10 7.31 -16.71
C LYS A 459 -25.92 8.83 -16.76
N ASP A 460 -26.30 9.54 -15.70
CA ASP A 460 -26.21 10.99 -15.57
C ASP A 460 -24.93 11.47 -14.85
N HIS A 461 -24.02 10.56 -14.51
CA HIS A 461 -22.75 10.93 -13.90
C HIS A 461 -21.92 11.83 -14.84
N PRO A 462 -21.35 12.96 -14.36
CA PRO A 462 -20.57 13.86 -15.22
C PRO A 462 -19.44 13.19 -15.99
N ALA A 463 -18.70 12.30 -15.34
CA ALA A 463 -17.60 11.55 -15.96
C ALA A 463 -18.08 10.51 -17.00
N HIS A 464 -19.31 10.01 -16.91
CA HIS A 464 -19.91 9.14 -17.92
C HIS A 464 -20.22 9.91 -19.21
N ARG A 465 -20.83 11.10 -19.07
CA ARG A 465 -21.11 12.00 -20.19
C ARG A 465 -19.86 12.52 -20.89
N ALA A 466 -18.76 12.68 -20.16
CA ALA A 466 -17.49 13.20 -20.69
C ALA A 466 -16.66 12.17 -21.49
N GLY A 467 -17.16 10.93 -21.69
CA GLY A 467 -16.49 9.92 -22.51
C GLY A 467 -16.39 8.54 -21.89
N GLY A 468 -17.41 8.11 -21.13
CA GLY A 468 -17.54 6.70 -20.73
C GLY A 468 -17.82 5.82 -21.95
N GLU A 469 -17.09 4.72 -22.08
CA GLU A 469 -17.32 3.72 -23.13
C GLU A 469 -18.51 2.84 -22.77
N PRO A 470 -19.36 2.43 -23.71
CA PRO A 470 -20.46 1.48 -23.45
C PRO A 470 -19.94 0.09 -23.13
N GLY A 471 -20.70 -0.67 -22.35
CA GLY A 471 -20.42 -2.07 -22.07
C GLY A 471 -19.86 -2.37 -20.67
N TYR A 472 -19.66 -1.34 -19.83
CA TYR A 472 -19.11 -1.51 -18.48
C TYR A 472 -20.15 -1.37 -17.35
N GLU A 473 -21.45 -1.31 -17.68
CA GLU A 473 -22.54 -1.11 -16.72
C GLU A 473 -22.65 -2.25 -15.68
N LYS A 474 -22.19 -3.46 -16.05
CA LYS A 474 -22.19 -4.63 -15.17
C LYS A 474 -20.88 -4.90 -14.45
N THR A 475 -19.85 -4.09 -14.67
CA THR A 475 -18.49 -4.34 -14.13
C THR A 475 -18.49 -4.49 -12.60
N ILE A 476 -19.22 -3.63 -11.90
CA ILE A 476 -19.32 -3.70 -10.42
C ILE A 476 -20.15 -4.91 -9.98
N GLU A 477 -21.23 -5.25 -10.69
CA GLU A 477 -22.00 -6.46 -10.40
C GLU A 477 -21.14 -7.72 -10.56
N GLU A 478 -20.41 -7.84 -11.66
CA GLU A 478 -19.49 -8.97 -11.91
C GLU A 478 -18.36 -9.04 -10.87
N LEU A 479 -17.84 -7.90 -10.45
CA LEU A 479 -16.88 -7.83 -9.35
C LEU A 479 -17.43 -8.47 -8.07
N TYR A 480 -18.66 -8.12 -7.67
CA TYR A 480 -19.28 -8.68 -6.47
C TYR A 480 -19.55 -10.17 -6.59
N LYS A 481 -19.96 -10.67 -7.77
CA LYS A 481 -20.08 -12.11 -8.04
C LYS A 481 -18.74 -12.84 -7.91
N ASN A 482 -17.66 -12.25 -8.42
CA ASN A 482 -16.30 -12.80 -8.26
C ASN A 482 -15.89 -12.88 -6.78
N MET A 483 -16.27 -11.89 -5.95
CA MET A 483 -16.03 -11.95 -4.50
C MET A 483 -16.89 -13.00 -3.82
N ASP A 484 -18.12 -13.21 -4.26
CA ASP A 484 -18.98 -14.28 -3.77
C ASP A 484 -18.42 -15.68 -4.10
N GLU A 485 -17.89 -15.87 -5.31
CA GLU A 485 -17.20 -17.11 -5.70
C GLU A 485 -15.93 -17.34 -4.88
N LEU A 486 -15.12 -16.30 -4.63
CA LEU A 486 -13.96 -16.35 -3.75
C LEU A 486 -14.37 -16.82 -2.35
N LEU A 487 -15.44 -16.24 -1.78
CA LEU A 487 -16.01 -16.65 -0.50
C LEU A 487 -16.47 -18.09 -0.54
N GLY A 488 -17.17 -18.52 -1.60
CA GLY A 488 -17.61 -19.90 -1.77
C GLY A 488 -16.47 -20.90 -1.78
N ARG A 489 -15.37 -20.58 -2.47
CA ARG A 489 -14.14 -21.41 -2.47
C ARG A 489 -13.48 -21.44 -1.08
N LEU A 490 -13.46 -20.32 -0.37
CA LEU A 490 -12.93 -20.22 0.98
C LEU A 490 -13.76 -21.07 1.97
N ARG A 491 -15.09 -20.98 1.93
CA ARG A 491 -15.99 -21.73 2.82
C ARG A 491 -15.79 -23.25 2.69
N ARG A 492 -15.48 -23.77 1.51
CA ARG A 492 -15.16 -25.19 1.30
C ARG A 492 -13.83 -25.64 1.91
N LYS A 493 -12.95 -24.71 2.29
CA LYS A 493 -11.61 -24.98 2.86
C LYS A 493 -11.50 -24.77 4.37
N ILE A 494 -12.58 -24.37 5.01
CA ILE A 494 -12.62 -24.17 6.46
C ILE A 494 -13.45 -25.26 7.15
N ASP A 495 -13.15 -25.49 8.42
CA ASP A 495 -13.82 -26.46 9.29
C ASP A 495 -14.60 -25.76 10.42
N GLU A 496 -15.33 -26.53 11.21
CA GLU A 496 -16.12 -26.07 12.37
C GLU A 496 -15.28 -25.40 13.49
N HIS A 497 -13.97 -25.64 13.48
CA HIS A 497 -13.03 -25.03 14.42
C HIS A 497 -12.45 -23.71 13.90
N THR A 498 -12.90 -23.26 12.74
CA THR A 498 -12.44 -22.02 12.11
C THR A 498 -13.48 -20.92 12.31
N LEU A 499 -13.06 -19.80 12.95
CA LEU A 499 -13.81 -18.55 12.87
C LEU A 499 -13.50 -17.88 11.54
N LEU A 500 -14.49 -17.68 10.71
CA LEU A 500 -14.42 -16.90 9.48
C LEU A 500 -14.96 -15.49 9.74
N ILE A 501 -14.17 -14.49 9.40
CA ILE A 501 -14.55 -13.07 9.38
C ILE A 501 -14.33 -12.55 7.96
N VAL A 502 -15.38 -12.03 7.33
CA VAL A 502 -15.29 -11.30 6.06
C VAL A 502 -15.69 -9.86 6.34
N LEU A 503 -14.84 -8.91 5.97
CA LEU A 503 -15.09 -7.50 6.28
C LEU A 503 -14.57 -6.56 5.19
N SER A 504 -15.17 -5.38 5.12
CA SER A 504 -14.58 -4.21 4.46
C SER A 504 -14.34 -3.09 5.47
N ASP A 505 -13.37 -2.26 5.18
CA ASP A 505 -12.98 -1.15 6.05
C ASP A 505 -13.89 0.07 5.91
N HIS A 506 -14.54 0.24 4.76
CA HIS A 506 -15.55 1.23 4.45
C HIS A 506 -16.45 0.75 3.30
N GLY A 507 -17.53 1.48 3.02
CA GLY A 507 -18.35 1.37 1.83
C GLY A 507 -17.96 2.38 0.76
N PHE A 508 -18.86 2.63 -0.20
CA PHE A 508 -18.65 3.51 -1.35
C PHE A 508 -19.88 4.35 -1.66
N LYS A 509 -19.67 5.53 -2.27
CA LYS A 509 -20.71 6.35 -2.86
C LYS A 509 -20.21 7.01 -4.15
N SER A 510 -21.13 7.55 -4.92
CA SER A 510 -20.84 8.36 -6.11
C SER A 510 -19.94 9.55 -5.77
N PHE A 511 -19.00 9.86 -6.65
CA PHE A 511 -18.19 11.08 -6.60
C PHE A 511 -18.44 11.90 -7.87
N ARG A 512 -19.40 12.79 -7.81
CA ARG A 512 -19.89 13.59 -8.96
C ARG A 512 -19.28 14.97 -9.01
N ARG A 513 -19.00 15.58 -7.85
CA ARG A 513 -18.52 16.96 -7.75
C ARG A 513 -17.38 17.14 -6.75
N CYS A 514 -16.39 17.88 -7.17
CA CYS A 514 -15.24 18.29 -6.37
C CYS A 514 -15.59 19.48 -5.47
N VAL A 515 -15.10 19.48 -4.23
CA VAL A 515 -15.15 20.62 -3.31
C VAL A 515 -13.74 21.14 -3.08
N SER A 516 -13.45 22.36 -3.54
CA SER A 516 -12.16 23.01 -3.37
C SER A 516 -12.12 23.79 -2.04
N LEU A 517 -11.80 23.07 -0.94
CA LEU A 517 -11.75 23.63 0.41
C LEU A 517 -10.79 24.82 0.52
N ASN A 518 -9.61 24.75 -0.08
CA ASN A 518 -8.65 25.86 -0.03
C ASN A 518 -9.16 27.09 -0.77
N SER A 519 -9.92 26.92 -1.88
CA SER A 519 -10.59 28.04 -2.55
C SER A 519 -11.69 28.62 -1.68
N TRP A 520 -12.48 27.78 -0.97
CA TRP A 520 -13.48 28.27 -0.02
C TRP A 520 -12.82 29.02 1.14
N LEU A 521 -11.73 28.49 1.71
CA LEU A 521 -10.99 29.18 2.78
C LEU A 521 -10.41 30.52 2.31
N TYR A 522 -9.90 30.58 1.08
CA TYR A 522 -9.39 31.80 0.46
C TYR A 522 -10.48 32.86 0.28
N LEU A 523 -11.62 32.48 -0.34
CA LEU A 523 -12.75 33.39 -0.58
C LEU A 523 -13.39 33.92 0.73
N ASN A 524 -13.21 33.21 1.83
CA ASN A 524 -13.70 33.57 3.16
C ASN A 524 -12.61 34.14 4.08
N ASN A 525 -11.45 34.54 3.55
CA ASN A 525 -10.34 35.19 4.27
C ASN A 525 -9.76 34.36 5.43
N TYR A 526 -9.83 33.02 5.36
CA TYR A 526 -9.10 32.13 6.28
C TYR A 526 -7.74 31.74 5.73
N LEU A 527 -7.61 31.65 4.41
CA LEU A 527 -6.35 31.46 3.68
C LEU A 527 -6.06 32.73 2.87
N VAL A 528 -4.83 33.20 2.88
CA VAL A 528 -4.43 34.42 2.20
C VAL A 528 -3.29 34.11 1.24
N LEU A 529 -3.38 34.66 0.02
CA LEU A 529 -2.32 34.56 -0.97
C LEU A 529 -1.38 35.76 -0.89
N LYS A 530 -0.15 35.58 -1.39
CA LYS A 530 0.84 36.64 -1.54
C LYS A 530 0.30 37.76 -2.42
N GLU A 531 0.81 38.96 -2.23
CA GLU A 531 0.37 40.15 -2.95
C GLU A 531 0.45 39.92 -4.48
N GLY A 532 -0.64 40.30 -5.18
CA GLY A 532 -0.78 40.12 -6.62
C GLY A 532 -1.17 38.71 -7.10
N ALA A 533 -1.12 37.69 -6.24
CA ALA A 533 -1.54 36.35 -6.60
C ALA A 533 -3.07 36.20 -6.48
N LYS A 534 -3.69 35.61 -7.50
CA LYS A 534 -5.13 35.24 -7.52
C LYS A 534 -5.35 33.75 -7.34
N GLU A 535 -4.30 32.95 -7.55
CA GLU A 535 -4.30 31.49 -7.47
C GLU A 535 -3.01 31.01 -6.79
N SER A 536 -3.02 29.80 -6.28
CA SER A 536 -1.83 29.12 -5.76
C SER A 536 -1.68 27.75 -6.42
N GLY A 537 -0.49 27.47 -6.92
CA GLY A 537 -0.13 26.13 -7.41
C GLY A 537 -0.04 25.10 -6.28
N GLU A 538 0.41 23.89 -6.62
CA GLU A 538 0.62 22.79 -5.67
C GLU A 538 1.49 23.21 -4.49
N TRP A 539 1.24 22.56 -3.37
CA TRP A 539 2.05 22.69 -2.15
C TRP A 539 2.07 24.12 -1.61
N PHE A 540 0.93 24.83 -1.73
CA PHE A 540 0.75 26.18 -1.19
C PHE A 540 1.76 27.23 -1.72
N ALA A 541 2.19 27.10 -2.98
CA ALA A 541 3.28 27.87 -3.57
C ALA A 541 3.13 29.41 -3.41
N GLN A 542 1.91 29.93 -3.43
CA GLN A 542 1.61 31.36 -3.32
C GLN A 542 0.87 31.73 -2.02
N VAL A 543 0.84 30.84 -1.01
CA VAL A 543 0.19 31.15 0.27
C VAL A 543 1.06 32.07 1.13
N ASP A 544 0.42 33.09 1.72
CA ASP A 544 1.02 33.95 2.75
C ASP A 544 0.68 33.39 4.14
N TRP A 545 1.62 32.65 4.70
CA TRP A 545 1.44 32.01 6.02
C TRP A 545 1.33 33.01 7.17
N SER A 546 1.92 34.24 7.04
CA SER A 546 1.84 35.26 8.07
C SER A 546 0.44 35.84 8.27
N ARG A 547 -0.47 35.57 7.33
CA ARG A 547 -1.86 36.04 7.31
C ARG A 547 -2.89 34.90 7.21
N THR A 548 -2.45 33.67 6.97
CA THR A 548 -3.32 32.49 6.83
C THR A 548 -3.63 31.90 8.18
N ARG A 549 -4.93 31.74 8.50
CA ARG A 549 -5.43 31.16 9.75
C ARG A 549 -5.73 29.66 9.66
N ALA A 550 -6.20 29.19 8.50
CA ALA A 550 -6.53 27.77 8.27
C ALA A 550 -6.24 27.37 6.84
N TYR A 551 -5.96 26.08 6.63
CA TYR A 551 -5.67 25.46 5.32
C TYR A 551 -6.12 24.00 5.29
N ALA A 552 -6.42 23.48 4.10
CA ALA A 552 -6.77 22.07 3.90
C ALA A 552 -5.61 21.32 3.21
N LEU A 553 -5.33 20.10 3.66
CA LEU A 553 -4.33 19.21 3.07
C LEU A 553 -4.79 17.76 3.23
N GLY A 554 -4.53 16.91 2.22
CA GLY A 554 -4.95 15.51 2.22
C GLY A 554 -6.42 15.34 1.87
N LEU A 555 -7.02 14.22 2.27
CA LEU A 555 -8.33 13.79 1.76
C LEU A 555 -9.55 14.24 2.59
N GLY A 556 -9.38 15.08 3.59
CA GLY A 556 -10.52 15.56 4.37
C GLY A 556 -10.17 16.36 5.59
N GLY A 557 -8.89 16.76 5.75
CA GLY A 557 -8.41 17.49 6.91
C GLY A 557 -8.32 19.00 6.71
N ILE A 558 -8.81 19.77 7.70
CA ILE A 558 -8.53 21.22 7.84
C ILE A 558 -7.62 21.40 9.05
N PHE A 559 -6.56 22.14 8.84
CA PHE A 559 -5.55 22.48 9.85
C PHE A 559 -5.62 23.97 10.16
N ILE A 560 -5.56 24.30 11.44
CA ILE A 560 -5.44 25.68 11.90
C ILE A 560 -3.95 26.02 12.01
N ASN A 561 -3.56 27.16 11.49
CA ASN A 561 -2.18 27.66 11.53
C ASN A 561 -1.87 28.16 12.95
N LEU A 562 -1.65 27.21 13.88
CA LEU A 562 -1.60 27.43 15.32
C LEU A 562 -0.21 27.90 15.76
N LYS A 563 -0.14 28.99 16.51
CA LYS A 563 1.10 29.53 17.06
C LYS A 563 1.76 28.52 18.03
N GLY A 564 3.05 28.28 17.83
CA GLY A 564 3.81 27.32 18.62
C GLY A 564 3.70 25.87 18.14
N ARG A 565 2.81 25.58 17.17
CA ARG A 565 2.68 24.26 16.54
C ARG A 565 3.20 24.26 15.09
N GLU A 566 2.73 25.19 14.27
CA GLU A 566 3.25 25.44 12.92
C GLU A 566 4.32 26.53 12.92
N ALA A 567 5.28 26.44 11.99
CA ALA A 567 6.43 27.36 11.94
C ALA A 567 6.06 28.84 11.84
N GLN A 568 5.01 29.16 11.08
CA GLN A 568 4.48 30.52 10.92
C GLN A 568 3.03 30.58 11.47
N GLY A 569 2.76 29.89 12.57
CA GLY A 569 1.45 29.88 13.20
C GLY A 569 1.09 31.24 13.76
N ILE A 570 -0.14 31.72 13.46
CA ILE A 570 -0.65 33.02 13.89
C ILE A 570 -1.84 32.95 14.85
N VAL A 571 -2.60 31.86 14.84
CA VAL A 571 -3.76 31.69 15.72
C VAL A 571 -3.27 31.32 17.12
N GLN A 572 -3.72 32.08 18.15
CA GLN A 572 -3.30 31.81 19.52
C GLN A 572 -3.95 30.53 20.07
N PRO A 573 -3.21 29.70 20.82
CA PRO A 573 -3.79 28.56 21.53
C PRO A 573 -4.89 28.98 22.52
N GLY A 574 -5.85 28.10 22.75
CA GLY A 574 -6.97 28.32 23.68
C GLY A 574 -8.16 29.00 23.00
N ALA A 575 -8.68 30.07 23.58
CA ALA A 575 -9.97 30.65 23.19
C ALA A 575 -10.07 31.08 21.72
N GLU A 576 -9.01 31.58 21.11
CA GLU A 576 -9.01 31.96 19.69
C GLU A 576 -9.06 30.72 18.80
N PHE A 577 -8.25 29.71 19.11
CA PHE A 577 -8.25 28.43 18.42
C PHE A 577 -9.62 27.75 18.48
N ASP A 578 -10.24 27.67 19.67
CA ASP A 578 -11.56 27.04 19.84
C ASP A 578 -12.66 27.81 19.14
N ARG A 579 -12.61 29.14 19.19
CA ARG A 579 -13.55 30.01 18.46
C ARG A 579 -13.43 29.80 16.95
N LEU A 580 -12.22 29.75 16.39
CA LEU A 580 -12.01 29.53 14.97
C LEU A 580 -12.49 28.15 14.52
N LYS A 581 -12.24 27.09 15.30
CA LYS A 581 -12.81 25.76 15.05
C LYS A 581 -14.33 25.79 15.02
N GLY A 582 -14.95 26.46 16.00
CA GLY A 582 -16.41 26.62 16.06
C GLY A 582 -16.97 27.39 14.89
N GLU A 583 -16.32 28.48 14.49
CA GLU A 583 -16.71 29.29 13.32
C GLU A 583 -16.62 28.48 12.02
N LEU A 584 -15.51 27.80 11.76
CA LEU A 584 -15.34 26.95 10.58
C LEU A 584 -16.37 25.82 10.56
N SER A 585 -16.58 25.17 11.71
CA SER A 585 -17.56 24.09 11.82
C SER A 585 -18.99 24.57 11.52
N ALA A 586 -19.39 25.72 12.05
CA ALA A 586 -20.73 26.28 11.83
C ALA A 586 -20.95 26.69 10.36
N ARG A 587 -19.92 27.25 9.71
CA ARG A 587 -20.02 27.75 8.32
C ARG A 587 -19.92 26.65 7.26
N LEU A 588 -19.20 25.58 7.55
CA LEU A 588 -19.00 24.46 6.62
C LEU A 588 -20.04 23.36 6.79
N SER A 589 -20.58 23.12 8.01
CA SER A 589 -21.66 22.14 8.20
C SER A 589 -22.93 22.62 7.50
N GLY A 590 -23.48 21.79 6.63
CA GLY A 590 -24.62 22.14 5.80
C GLY A 590 -24.29 23.04 4.61
N LEU A 591 -23.01 23.25 4.27
CA LEU A 591 -22.60 24.03 3.11
C LEU A 591 -23.28 23.50 1.83
N LYS A 592 -23.97 24.37 1.13
CA LYS A 592 -24.72 24.06 -0.10
C LYS A 592 -23.89 24.37 -1.34
N ASP A 593 -24.03 23.53 -2.34
CA ASP A 593 -23.69 23.84 -3.72
C ASP A 593 -24.90 24.54 -4.35
N GLU A 594 -24.85 25.86 -4.43
CA GLU A 594 -25.98 26.68 -4.92
C GLU A 594 -26.35 26.37 -6.38
N ALA A 595 -25.35 25.93 -7.20
CA ALA A 595 -25.60 25.55 -8.60
C ALA A 595 -26.45 24.27 -8.72
N LYS A 596 -26.46 23.41 -7.71
CA LYS A 596 -27.23 22.16 -7.66
C LYS A 596 -28.38 22.22 -6.64
N GLY A 597 -28.38 23.18 -5.74
CA GLY A 597 -29.41 23.35 -4.69
C GLY A 597 -29.31 22.26 -3.58
N VAL A 598 -28.18 21.57 -3.44
CA VAL A 598 -28.02 20.45 -2.50
C VAL A 598 -26.88 20.71 -1.51
N VAL A 599 -26.91 20.02 -0.37
CA VAL A 599 -25.84 20.06 0.64
C VAL A 599 -24.63 19.27 0.12
N ALA A 600 -23.47 19.91 0.14
CA ALA A 600 -22.19 19.30 -0.25
C ALA A 600 -21.37 18.79 0.96
N ILE A 601 -21.54 19.40 2.12
CA ILE A 601 -20.86 19.00 3.38
C ILE A 601 -21.93 18.74 4.43
N ASN A 602 -22.07 17.50 4.88
CA ASN A 602 -23.04 17.12 5.91
C ASN A 602 -22.68 17.74 7.25
N GLN A 603 -21.44 17.51 7.71
CA GLN A 603 -20.98 18.00 9.01
C GLN A 603 -19.45 18.09 9.08
N ILE A 604 -18.99 18.82 10.07
CA ILE A 604 -17.58 18.93 10.43
C ILE A 604 -17.36 18.23 11.77
N TYR A 605 -16.34 17.38 11.83
CA TYR A 605 -15.94 16.71 13.05
C TYR A 605 -14.73 17.42 13.66
N ASP A 606 -14.87 17.88 14.90
CA ASP A 606 -13.74 18.36 15.71
C ASP A 606 -12.92 17.16 16.19
N CYS A 607 -11.68 17.05 15.71
CA CYS A 607 -10.84 15.89 15.97
C CYS A 607 -10.55 15.70 17.48
N GLN A 608 -10.42 16.78 18.23
CA GLN A 608 -10.21 16.72 19.70
C GLN A 608 -11.47 16.29 20.47
N ARG A 609 -12.66 16.44 19.89
CA ARG A 609 -13.92 15.98 20.51
C ARG A 609 -14.20 14.50 20.22
N ILE A 610 -13.88 14.03 19.01
CA ILE A 610 -14.16 12.64 18.62
C ILE A 610 -13.06 11.67 19.03
N TYR A 611 -11.85 12.16 19.28
CA TYR A 611 -10.68 11.34 19.61
C TYR A 611 -9.89 11.92 20.78
N GLN A 612 -9.49 11.03 21.70
CA GLN A 612 -8.60 11.36 22.79
C GLN A 612 -7.38 10.44 22.79
N GLY A 613 -6.19 11.03 22.70
CA GLY A 613 -4.96 10.25 22.68
C GLY A 613 -3.70 11.09 22.53
N PRO A 614 -2.54 10.48 22.72
CA PRO A 614 -1.26 11.21 22.71
C PRO A 614 -0.86 11.77 21.36
N TYR A 615 -1.56 11.37 20.28
CA TYR A 615 -1.24 11.79 18.90
C TYR A 615 -2.37 12.61 18.26
N THR A 616 -3.35 13.09 19.02
CA THR A 616 -4.45 13.91 18.50
C THR A 616 -3.94 15.14 17.75
N ASP A 617 -2.90 15.81 18.26
CA ASP A 617 -2.30 16.99 17.61
C ASP A 617 -1.54 16.70 16.32
N MET A 618 -1.29 15.42 15.99
CA MET A 618 -0.69 15.03 14.72
C MET A 618 -1.71 15.04 13.58
N GLY A 619 -2.99 14.85 13.90
CA GLY A 619 -4.10 14.88 12.98
C GLY A 619 -4.50 16.27 12.53
N PRO A 620 -5.53 16.37 11.67
CA PRO A 620 -6.21 17.63 11.37
C PRO A 620 -6.98 18.14 12.60
N ASP A 621 -7.24 19.44 12.65
CA ASP A 621 -8.06 20.01 13.70
C ASP A 621 -9.54 19.73 13.45
N LEU A 622 -9.95 19.76 12.19
CA LEU A 622 -11.30 19.46 11.74
C LEU A 622 -11.26 18.43 10.60
N ILE A 623 -12.19 17.48 10.61
CA ILE A 623 -12.39 16.50 9.54
C ILE A 623 -13.73 16.81 8.86
N VAL A 624 -13.72 16.83 7.53
CA VAL A 624 -14.88 17.19 6.72
C VAL A 624 -15.66 15.93 6.33
N GLY A 625 -16.93 15.86 6.73
CA GLY A 625 -17.87 14.84 6.32
C GLY A 625 -18.65 15.30 5.09
N TYR A 626 -18.20 14.92 3.90
CA TYR A 626 -18.88 15.26 2.64
C TYR A 626 -20.18 14.49 2.47
N ALA A 627 -21.15 15.10 1.82
CA ALA A 627 -22.38 14.44 1.40
C ALA A 627 -22.12 13.49 0.22
N GLU A 628 -23.05 12.56 -0.02
CA GLU A 628 -23.03 11.72 -1.22
C GLU A 628 -22.96 12.58 -2.50
N GLY A 629 -22.12 12.17 -3.42
CA GLY A 629 -21.83 12.90 -4.66
C GLY A 629 -20.70 13.93 -4.55
N TYR A 630 -20.25 14.28 -3.35
CA TYR A 630 -19.23 15.30 -3.11
C TYR A 630 -17.99 14.72 -2.43
N ARG A 631 -16.83 15.28 -2.76
CA ARG A 631 -15.53 14.96 -2.16
C ARG A 631 -14.59 16.16 -2.31
N ILE A 632 -13.56 16.22 -1.51
CA ILE A 632 -12.46 17.19 -1.70
C ILE A 632 -11.89 17.10 -3.12
N SER A 633 -11.64 18.26 -3.73
CA SER A 633 -10.97 18.31 -5.05
C SER A 633 -9.53 17.80 -4.96
N TRP A 634 -9.04 17.26 -6.08
CA TRP A 634 -7.63 16.87 -6.21
C TRP A 634 -6.70 18.06 -5.94
N ASP A 635 -7.09 19.23 -6.44
CA ASP A 635 -6.34 20.48 -6.25
C ASP A 635 -6.24 20.87 -4.79
N SER A 636 -7.35 20.85 -4.05
CA SER A 636 -7.32 21.17 -2.62
C SER A 636 -6.53 20.17 -1.80
N ALA A 637 -6.56 18.88 -2.16
CA ALA A 637 -5.81 17.84 -1.47
C ALA A 637 -4.28 18.07 -1.53
N VAL A 638 -3.80 18.74 -2.57
CA VAL A 638 -2.38 19.11 -2.74
C VAL A 638 -2.10 20.60 -2.48
N GLY A 639 -3.01 21.30 -1.82
CA GLY A 639 -2.81 22.69 -1.38
C GLY A 639 -2.95 23.75 -2.46
N LYS A 640 -3.56 23.45 -3.63
CA LYS A 640 -3.87 24.45 -4.65
C LYS A 640 -5.05 25.34 -4.24
N VAL A 641 -5.09 26.55 -4.80
CA VAL A 641 -6.19 27.50 -4.75
C VAL A 641 -6.47 27.95 -6.17
N ASN A 642 -7.68 27.67 -6.71
CA ASN A 642 -8.10 28.00 -8.08
C ASN A 642 -9.27 28.97 -8.16
N GLY A 643 -9.76 29.50 -7.03
CA GLY A 643 -10.86 30.46 -6.97
C GLY A 643 -12.27 29.87 -7.13
N THR A 644 -12.40 28.60 -7.55
CA THR A 644 -13.68 27.89 -7.72
C THR A 644 -13.89 26.93 -6.56
N VAL A 645 -15.10 26.91 -5.97
CA VAL A 645 -15.39 26.02 -4.83
C VAL A 645 -15.94 24.68 -5.28
N PHE A 646 -16.83 24.65 -6.26
CA PHE A 646 -17.50 23.45 -6.74
C PHE A 646 -17.29 23.24 -8.24
N GLU A 647 -16.86 22.03 -8.61
CA GLU A 647 -16.63 21.66 -10.00
C GLU A 647 -17.15 20.25 -10.28
N ASP A 648 -17.64 19.97 -11.50
CA ASP A 648 -18.02 18.61 -11.89
C ASP A 648 -16.77 17.71 -11.96
N ASN A 649 -16.88 16.50 -11.44
CA ASN A 649 -15.83 15.48 -11.58
C ASN A 649 -15.95 14.80 -12.96
N LEU A 650 -15.02 15.09 -13.84
CA LEU A 650 -14.95 14.53 -15.19
C LEU A 650 -13.94 13.39 -15.33
N LYS A 651 -13.26 13.02 -14.22
CA LYS A 651 -12.24 11.95 -14.22
C LYS A 651 -12.86 10.56 -14.10
N SER A 652 -12.14 9.54 -14.54
CA SER A 652 -12.54 8.14 -14.40
C SER A 652 -12.72 7.71 -12.94
N TRP A 653 -12.00 8.33 -12.00
CA TRP A 653 -12.23 8.16 -10.57
C TRP A 653 -13.58 8.76 -10.15
N SER A 654 -14.61 7.95 -10.13
CA SER A 654 -16.02 8.36 -10.08
C SER A 654 -16.81 7.85 -8.88
N GLY A 655 -16.28 6.86 -8.15
CA GLY A 655 -16.75 6.45 -6.84
C GLY A 655 -15.72 6.82 -5.78
N ASP A 656 -16.17 7.09 -4.55
CA ASP A 656 -15.27 7.40 -3.45
C ASP A 656 -15.88 7.05 -2.08
N HIS A 657 -15.04 7.02 -1.07
CA HIS A 657 -15.37 6.75 0.32
C HIS A 657 -14.88 7.84 1.28
N CYS A 658 -14.11 8.82 0.78
CA CYS A 658 -13.63 9.97 1.56
C CYS A 658 -14.78 10.97 1.82
N LEU A 659 -15.85 10.49 2.43
CA LEU A 659 -17.10 11.18 2.71
C LEU A 659 -17.39 11.19 4.22
N ASP A 660 -18.62 11.57 4.60
CA ASP A 660 -19.09 11.42 5.97
C ASP A 660 -19.06 9.92 6.37
N PRO A 661 -18.30 9.52 7.41
CA PRO A 661 -18.20 8.12 7.82
C PRO A 661 -19.54 7.42 8.10
N LYS A 662 -20.58 8.17 8.39
CA LYS A 662 -21.92 7.64 8.66
C LYS A 662 -22.61 7.07 7.42
N ILE A 663 -22.23 7.54 6.23
CA ILE A 663 -22.87 7.11 4.98
C ILE A 663 -22.05 6.08 4.21
N VAL A 664 -20.84 5.78 4.66
CA VAL A 664 -19.94 4.78 4.04
C VAL A 664 -19.46 3.72 5.06
N PRO A 665 -20.36 3.09 5.86
CA PRO A 665 -19.93 1.97 6.68
C PRO A 665 -19.44 0.81 5.79
N GLY A 666 -18.56 -0.04 6.30
CA GLY A 666 -18.18 -1.28 5.64
C GLY A 666 -19.19 -2.42 5.90
N VAL A 667 -18.84 -3.63 5.47
CA VAL A 667 -19.57 -4.87 5.74
C VAL A 667 -18.82 -5.72 6.77
N LEU A 668 -19.56 -6.49 7.55
CA LEU A 668 -19.03 -7.54 8.41
C LEU A 668 -19.92 -8.79 8.30
N PHE A 669 -19.33 -9.88 7.84
CA PHE A 669 -19.92 -11.22 7.88
C PHE A 669 -19.05 -12.13 8.76
N CYS A 670 -19.67 -13.04 9.47
CA CYS A 670 -18.96 -14.09 10.20
C CYS A 670 -19.84 -15.34 10.33
N ASN A 671 -19.19 -16.49 10.50
CA ASN A 671 -19.87 -17.78 10.67
C ASN A 671 -20.32 -18.05 12.13
N ARG A 672 -20.49 -16.98 12.92
CA ARG A 672 -21.02 -17.03 14.29
C ARG A 672 -21.99 -15.89 14.54
N LYS A 673 -22.83 -16.03 15.56
CA LYS A 673 -23.74 -14.95 15.95
C LYS A 673 -22.98 -13.86 16.73
N LEU A 674 -23.12 -12.61 16.26
CA LEU A 674 -22.59 -11.44 16.94
C LEU A 674 -23.38 -11.14 18.21
N LYS A 675 -22.67 -10.71 19.24
CA LYS A 675 -23.28 -10.27 20.53
C LYS A 675 -23.89 -8.87 20.41
N ALA A 676 -23.22 -7.97 19.71
CA ALA A 676 -23.61 -6.59 19.57
C ALA A 676 -24.32 -6.30 18.26
N ALA A 677 -25.33 -5.45 18.30
CA ALA A 677 -26.04 -4.99 17.09
C ALA A 677 -25.20 -4.07 16.19
N SER A 678 -24.13 -3.47 16.73
CA SER A 678 -23.22 -2.60 15.98
C SER A 678 -21.77 -3.02 16.22
N ALA A 679 -21.04 -3.20 15.13
CA ALA A 679 -19.61 -3.52 15.13
C ALA A 679 -18.81 -2.34 14.55
N ARG A 680 -17.61 -2.13 15.06
CA ARG A 680 -16.69 -1.09 14.61
C ARG A 680 -15.37 -1.72 14.15
N MET A 681 -14.68 -1.07 13.26
CA MET A 681 -13.37 -1.53 12.75
C MET A 681 -12.35 -1.83 13.87
N ILE A 682 -12.36 -1.03 14.93
CA ILE A 682 -11.48 -1.21 16.11
C ILE A 682 -11.82 -2.44 16.96
N ASP A 683 -12.99 -3.06 16.77
CA ASP A 683 -13.44 -4.20 17.57
C ASP A 683 -12.87 -5.54 17.08
N ILE A 684 -12.27 -5.56 15.87
CA ILE A 684 -11.73 -6.80 15.27
C ILE A 684 -10.49 -7.31 16.01
N ALA A 685 -9.52 -6.44 16.30
CA ALA A 685 -8.30 -6.83 17.01
C ALA A 685 -8.58 -7.46 18.40
N PRO A 686 -9.36 -6.83 19.31
CA PRO A 686 -9.71 -7.44 20.60
C PRO A 686 -10.54 -8.73 20.43
N THR A 687 -11.39 -8.83 19.39
CA THR A 687 -12.13 -10.05 19.06
C THR A 687 -11.19 -11.21 18.77
N VAL A 688 -10.22 -11.01 17.87
CA VAL A 688 -9.23 -12.03 17.53
C VAL A 688 -8.41 -12.45 18.75
N LEU A 689 -7.99 -11.51 19.60
CA LEU A 689 -7.26 -11.83 20.83
C LEU A 689 -8.10 -12.69 21.79
N ARG A 690 -9.38 -12.37 21.98
CA ARG A 690 -10.29 -13.13 22.87
C ARG A 690 -10.56 -14.54 22.32
N GLU A 691 -10.67 -14.72 21.02
CA GLU A 691 -10.79 -16.04 20.38
C GLU A 691 -9.62 -16.97 20.75
N PHE A 692 -8.47 -16.42 20.99
CA PHE A 692 -7.30 -17.15 21.50
C PHE A 692 -7.10 -17.03 23.02
N ASN A 693 -8.09 -16.61 23.81
CA ASN A 693 -8.05 -16.45 25.30
C ASN A 693 -6.98 -15.48 25.82
N LEU A 694 -6.61 -14.51 25.03
CA LEU A 694 -5.72 -13.48 25.49
C LEU A 694 -6.52 -12.34 26.10
N ASN A 695 -5.94 -11.74 27.13
CA ASN A 695 -6.46 -10.50 27.66
C ASN A 695 -6.29 -9.39 26.63
N VAL A 696 -7.35 -8.63 26.44
CA VAL A 696 -7.30 -7.44 25.60
C VAL A 696 -6.45 -6.39 26.32
N PRO A 697 -5.39 -5.86 25.70
CA PRO A 697 -4.59 -4.80 26.32
C PRO A 697 -5.44 -3.60 26.70
N PRO A 698 -5.19 -2.98 27.89
CA PRO A 698 -5.96 -1.80 28.33
C PRO A 698 -5.88 -0.59 27.37
N SER A 699 -4.85 -0.56 26.52
CA SER A 699 -4.69 0.47 25.50
C SER A 699 -5.65 0.33 24.32
N MET A 700 -6.21 -0.86 24.05
CA MET A 700 -7.20 -1.08 23.01
C MET A 700 -8.56 -0.50 23.43
N GLU A 701 -9.18 0.22 22.51
CA GLU A 701 -10.47 0.89 22.70
C GLU A 701 -11.64 0.08 22.13
N GLY A 702 -11.33 -0.89 21.29
CA GLY A 702 -12.31 -1.83 20.75
C GLY A 702 -12.79 -2.85 21.78
N LYS A 703 -13.95 -3.46 21.49
CA LYS A 703 -14.58 -4.51 22.32
C LYS A 703 -14.70 -5.81 21.53
N PRO A 704 -14.54 -6.97 22.19
CA PRO A 704 -14.81 -8.25 21.53
C PRO A 704 -16.25 -8.37 21.02
N LEU A 705 -16.42 -8.91 19.82
CA LEU A 705 -17.72 -9.07 19.16
C LEU A 705 -18.46 -10.36 19.58
N PHE A 706 -17.74 -11.31 20.20
CA PHE A 706 -18.30 -12.57 20.72
C PHE A 706 -18.09 -12.68 22.24
N ASP A 707 -18.80 -13.64 22.88
CA ASP A 707 -18.65 -13.95 24.30
C ASP A 707 -17.33 -14.66 24.64
#